data_c5f84328bdba039ab100c268cf3e993b
#
_entry.id   c5f84328bdba039ab100c268cf3e993b
#
_cell.length_a   1.000
_cell.length_b   1.000
_cell.length_c   1.000
_cell.angle_alpha   90.00
_cell.angle_beta   90.00
_cell.angle_gamma   90.00
#
_symmetry.space_group_name_H-M   'P 1'
#
loop_
_entity.id
_entity.type
_entity.pdbx_description
1 polymer ?
#
loop_
_entity_poly.entity_id
_entity_poly.type
_entity_poly.pdbx_seq_one_letter_code
_entity_poly.pdbx_strand_id
1 'polypeptide(L)'
;MTPRLVGKRILTAFFLILITGEFLLAADIKGYVYDQNTKEQLVGASIVLNPLGQKTLSSLDGSFSFKNIQAGTYKLIINYVGYSALETTVTVTESTGRPLVLYMLPKVASLSTVIVSSSRNGATDEFAKRREQTASSIVNIVSANSIAISPDITVANVMQRISGVSIERGNSGDGQYAIIRGMDKRYNTTLINGIKIPSPDNRNRYVPLDIFPAELLDRIEVIKSLTPEMEGDAAGGVINLVMKKAPDKFIAEANIGTGYSQLYFNRNFQSFPISTINSKSPAELSGPNIYAPVSAFPYNNLVASGSKPPPNLNLSLTLGNRFMDNKLGVIVSGSYQNSYRGSNSNVLLQSPTVPPAPDSSHSQQPAFSDIYSRQYSSKIDRSGIETQLDYNFNSKNSISLFATYLQLNERTTRITSDSLLGGYSTPNNYVGSFAIYDKTQTRSDLQSIYNVTLQGKNKLTDRLLADWSLVASEAKREVPDVAEFSVGREVNPNTNNGTFTISSPVVENESREWIHNTDKDLSGYGNLKYKTTIAGNSAVAGFGGMYRHKERDNYDNVYTLTPVSDSNSNYQQFISIPASKFTFIPYNAALGNAAGNPGIYHFNENIWAAYGQLKYNIGTKWEFLGGLRTENTHQDYLSSLSSAIAGKSANINYIDFLPSLQGKYSFDDRKALRFSYFKSIYRPAFADLIPFGERNSSGDVYLTIGNPYLNHTTIDNLDLRYEIFGKGLDQFMVGAFYKFINNPIEYAFEPDNYGGIALKPDNFGNANNYGLELVFRKFFGDFGVSGNYTYTNSEINARNYFYYIQSSGGTAYDTVHNKRPLQGQSANIANFSLLYKSTKTKIDAQLALVYTGSRINTVSLYKGLDNWEKSTVNLDFSAQKEFGKHYIFYVKVNNILNTPFQLIIKQHNNTYNSKTNLPFQESSDYVTVEYDKFDASYSIGFRFKF
;
A
#
# COMPACT_ATOMS: atom_id res chain seq x y z
N MET A 1 -65.37 29.23 61.35
CA MET A 1 -64.28 30.14 61.79
C MET A 1 -63.00 29.76 61.11
N THR A 2 -62.49 30.63 60.35
CA THR A 2 -61.47 30.62 59.35
C THR A 2 -60.15 29.88 59.56
N PRO A 3 -59.67 29.08 58.59
CA PRO A 3 -58.32 28.56 58.60
C PRO A 3 -57.35 29.46 57.78
N ARG A 4 -56.89 30.52 58.38
CA ARG A 4 -56.02 31.49 57.72
C ARG A 4 -54.72 31.87 58.46
N LEU A 5 -54.30 31.13 59.43
CA LEU A 5 -53.10 31.44 60.25
C LEU A 5 -52.04 30.37 60.33
N VAL A 6 -52.24 29.18 59.77
CA VAL A 6 -51.24 28.11 59.78
C VAL A 6 -50.37 28.11 58.53
N GLY A 7 -50.90 28.62 57.41
CA GLY A 7 -50.16 28.66 56.13
C GLY A 7 -48.99 29.65 56.01
N LYS A 8 -49.04 30.74 56.81
CA LYS A 8 -47.99 31.78 56.78
C LYS A 8 -46.71 31.46 57.58
N ARG A 9 -46.81 30.57 58.56
CA ARG A 9 -45.61 30.13 59.32
C ARG A 9 -44.85 29.01 58.67
N ILE A 10 -45.46 28.19 57.83
CA ILE A 10 -44.80 27.13 57.07
C ILE A 10 -44.09 27.71 55.84
N LEU A 11 -44.63 28.77 55.21
CA LEU A 11 -43.99 29.43 54.07
C LEU A 11 -42.75 30.23 54.45
N THR A 12 -42.72 30.79 55.67
CA THR A 12 -41.57 31.57 56.23
C THR A 12 -40.47 30.60 56.69
N ALA A 13 -40.76 29.41 57.14
CA ALA A 13 -39.76 28.37 57.46
C ALA A 13 -39.18 27.73 56.19
N PHE A 14 -39.95 27.57 55.13
CA PHE A 14 -39.46 27.07 53.87
C PHE A 14 -38.62 28.11 53.11
N PHE A 15 -38.86 29.41 53.25
CA PHE A 15 -38.05 30.48 52.69
C PHE A 15 -36.77 30.76 53.46
N LEU A 16 -36.74 30.45 54.81
CA LEU A 16 -35.53 30.57 55.63
C LEU A 16 -34.58 29.38 55.45
N ILE A 17 -35.06 28.19 55.05
CA ILE A 17 -34.22 27.02 54.71
C ILE A 17 -33.62 27.13 53.30
N LEU A 18 -34.16 27.97 52.39
CA LEU A 18 -33.61 28.23 51.06
C LEU A 18 -32.55 29.34 51.00
N ILE A 19 -32.23 30.01 52.11
CA ILE A 19 -31.24 31.11 52.19
C ILE A 19 -29.93 30.71 52.94
N THR A 20 -29.84 29.51 53.48
CA THR A 20 -28.56 28.95 53.95
C THR A 20 -27.95 27.91 53.04
N GLY A 21 -28.16 28.05 51.68
CA GLY A 21 -27.28 27.43 50.74
C GLY A 21 -25.93 28.17 50.82
N GLU A 22 -24.94 27.58 51.45
CA GLU A 22 -23.56 28.01 51.31
C GLU A 22 -23.28 28.09 49.81
N PHE A 23 -23.08 29.29 49.27
CA PHE A 23 -22.48 29.48 47.96
C PHE A 23 -21.06 28.91 48.04
N LEU A 24 -20.91 27.64 47.68
CA LEU A 24 -19.60 27.02 47.48
C LEU A 24 -18.98 27.73 46.26
N LEU A 25 -18.19 28.74 46.56
CA LEU A 25 -17.43 29.49 45.55
C LEU A 25 -16.42 28.55 44.93
N ALA A 26 -16.58 28.33 43.61
CA ALA A 26 -15.71 27.47 42.82
C ALA A 26 -14.81 28.35 41.98
N ALA A 27 -13.52 28.05 41.91
CA ALA A 27 -12.54 28.76 41.07
C ALA A 27 -11.94 27.85 40.01
N ASP A 28 -11.39 28.47 38.94
CA ASP A 28 -10.72 27.72 37.87
C ASP A 28 -9.22 27.55 38.21
N ILE A 29 -8.70 26.33 38.06
CA ILE A 29 -7.25 26.08 38.05
C ILE A 29 -6.78 26.21 36.61
N LYS A 30 -5.87 27.13 36.32
CA LYS A 30 -5.24 27.32 35.02
C LYS A 30 -3.73 27.23 35.17
N GLY A 31 -3.06 26.70 34.12
CA GLY A 31 -1.60 26.61 34.14
C GLY A 31 -1.03 26.27 32.76
N TYR A 32 0.28 26.18 32.73
CA TYR A 32 1.09 25.83 31.57
C TYR A 32 2.07 24.74 31.94
N VAL A 33 2.33 23.81 31.05
CA VAL A 33 3.33 22.74 31.21
C VAL A 33 4.45 22.96 30.24
N TYR A 34 5.68 23.03 30.75
CA TYR A 34 6.90 23.27 29.97
C TYR A 34 7.94 22.19 30.21
N ASP A 35 8.81 21.99 29.22
CA ASP A 35 10.08 21.28 29.41
C ASP A 35 11.01 22.09 30.28
N GLN A 36 11.63 21.48 31.32
CA GLN A 36 12.50 22.18 32.25
C GLN A 36 13.80 22.70 31.63
N ASN A 37 14.35 21.98 30.58
CA ASN A 37 15.62 22.33 29.94
C ASN A 37 15.39 23.31 28.81
N THR A 38 14.44 23.04 27.92
CA THR A 38 14.21 23.82 26.69
C THR A 38 13.24 24.97 26.89
N LYS A 39 12.48 25.00 28.02
CA LYS A 39 11.40 25.95 28.29
C LYS A 39 10.28 25.93 27.24
N GLU A 40 10.19 24.86 26.47
CA GLU A 40 9.10 24.67 25.48
C GLU A 40 7.83 24.14 26.10
N GLN A 41 6.70 24.50 25.48
CA GLN A 41 5.40 24.01 25.88
C GLN A 41 5.30 22.50 25.60
N LEU A 42 4.84 21.75 26.58
CA LEU A 42 4.55 20.33 26.42
C LEU A 42 3.07 20.16 26.04
N VAL A 43 2.84 19.87 24.77
CA VAL A 43 1.50 19.69 24.17
C VAL A 43 1.01 18.28 24.42
N GLY A 44 -0.22 18.13 24.92
CA GLY A 44 -0.79 16.79 25.15
C GLY A 44 -0.30 16.14 26.46
N ALA A 45 0.37 16.86 27.36
CA ALA A 45 0.66 16.35 28.68
C ALA A 45 -0.64 16.05 29.44
N SER A 46 -0.75 14.89 30.06
CA SER A 46 -1.93 14.46 30.82
C SER A 46 -1.84 15.00 32.23
N ILE A 47 -2.79 15.84 32.63
CA ILE A 47 -2.89 16.45 33.99
C ILE A 47 -4.09 15.83 34.71
N VAL A 48 -3.87 15.27 35.88
CA VAL A 48 -4.89 14.65 36.71
C VAL A 48 -5.00 15.42 38.03
N LEU A 49 -6.20 15.80 38.42
CA LEU A 49 -6.51 16.49 39.67
C LEU A 49 -7.09 15.49 40.66
N ASN A 50 -6.34 15.17 41.72
CA ASN A 50 -6.76 14.28 42.81
C ASN A 50 -7.14 15.06 44.07
N PRO A 51 -8.19 14.64 44.85
CA PRO A 51 -8.93 13.38 44.77
C PRO A 51 -10.10 13.39 43.77
N LEU A 52 -10.37 14.49 43.03
CA LEU A 52 -11.55 14.61 42.16
C LEU A 52 -11.48 13.70 40.92
N GLY A 53 -10.33 13.13 40.58
CA GLY A 53 -10.15 12.27 39.42
C GLY A 53 -10.34 12.96 38.07
N GLN A 54 -10.53 14.30 38.04
CA GLN A 54 -10.67 15.08 36.84
C GLN A 54 -9.36 15.06 36.04
N LYS A 55 -9.48 14.99 34.71
CA LYS A 55 -8.34 14.92 33.78
C LYS A 55 -8.48 15.94 32.66
N THR A 56 -7.36 16.54 32.30
CA THR A 56 -7.24 17.41 31.12
C THR A 56 -5.94 17.14 30.40
N LEU A 57 -5.82 17.61 29.17
CA LEU A 57 -4.58 17.58 28.38
C LEU A 57 -4.11 19.02 28.18
N SER A 58 -2.79 19.23 28.14
CA SER A 58 -2.26 20.53 27.77
C SER A 58 -2.50 20.82 26.29
N SER A 59 -2.92 22.04 25.98
CA SER A 59 -3.17 22.56 24.62
C SER A 59 -1.89 22.81 23.83
N LEU A 60 -2.02 23.29 22.57
CA LEU A 60 -0.88 23.59 21.69
C LEU A 60 0.10 24.63 22.26
N ASP A 61 -0.34 25.50 23.13
CA ASP A 61 0.48 26.48 23.86
C ASP A 61 0.95 25.97 25.24
N GLY A 62 0.74 24.68 25.53
CA GLY A 62 1.04 24.07 26.81
C GLY A 62 0.03 24.37 27.91
N SER A 63 -1.02 25.16 27.67
CA SER A 63 -2.01 25.56 28.67
C SER A 63 -2.96 24.41 29.04
N PHE A 64 -3.41 24.41 30.31
CA PHE A 64 -4.47 23.51 30.76
C PHE A 64 -5.43 24.26 31.70
N SER A 65 -6.63 23.73 31.85
CA SER A 65 -7.61 24.29 32.80
C SER A 65 -8.53 23.22 33.37
N PHE A 66 -8.85 23.36 34.69
CA PHE A 66 -9.96 22.70 35.35
C PHE A 66 -10.94 23.78 35.79
N LYS A 67 -12.21 23.59 35.49
CA LYS A 67 -13.25 24.57 35.75
C LYS A 67 -14.08 24.16 36.99
N ASN A 68 -14.61 25.17 37.70
CA ASN A 68 -15.53 24.99 38.83
C ASN A 68 -14.96 24.05 39.90
N ILE A 69 -13.73 24.28 40.35
CA ILE A 69 -13.10 23.52 41.45
C ILE A 69 -13.40 24.21 42.76
N GLN A 70 -13.92 23.46 43.71
CA GLN A 70 -14.21 23.96 45.06
C GLN A 70 -12.93 24.39 45.78
N ALA A 71 -13.04 25.35 46.69
CA ALA A 71 -11.91 25.75 47.52
C ALA A 71 -11.38 24.55 48.32
N GLY A 72 -10.07 24.33 48.27
CA GLY A 72 -9.44 23.16 48.91
C GLY A 72 -8.03 22.92 48.37
N THR A 73 -7.36 21.92 48.92
CA THR A 73 -6.01 21.54 48.50
C THR A 73 -6.07 20.26 47.67
N TYR A 74 -5.52 20.35 46.45
CA TYR A 74 -5.55 19.27 45.46
C TYR A 74 -4.14 18.90 45.04
N LYS A 75 -3.96 17.64 44.67
CA LYS A 75 -2.71 17.14 44.10
C LYS A 75 -2.86 17.04 42.57
N LEU A 76 -2.01 17.77 41.83
CA LEU A 76 -1.86 17.66 40.41
C LEU A 76 -0.80 16.61 40.07
N ILE A 77 -1.12 15.65 39.21
CA ILE A 77 -0.19 14.65 38.69
C ILE A 77 -0.11 14.87 37.19
N ILE A 78 1.08 15.25 36.72
CA ILE A 78 1.34 15.52 35.31
C ILE A 78 2.21 14.41 34.76
N ASN A 79 1.73 13.76 33.67
CA ASN A 79 2.45 12.74 32.95
C ASN A 79 2.63 13.15 31.47
N TYR A 80 3.84 13.00 31.00
CA TYR A 80 4.16 13.20 29.58
C TYR A 80 5.19 12.19 29.11
N VAL A 81 5.02 11.70 27.88
CA VAL A 81 5.89 10.64 27.33
C VAL A 81 7.33 11.14 27.24
N GLY A 82 8.26 10.42 27.87
CA GLY A 82 9.68 10.78 27.91
C GLY A 82 10.06 11.78 29.01
N TYR A 83 9.14 12.05 29.95
CA TYR A 83 9.40 12.90 31.12
C TYR A 83 9.16 12.16 32.43
N SER A 84 9.83 12.56 33.48
CA SER A 84 9.50 12.12 34.87
C SER A 84 8.15 12.68 35.22
N ALA A 85 7.29 11.85 35.86
CA ALA A 85 6.01 12.33 36.36
C ALA A 85 6.24 13.49 37.34
N LEU A 86 5.51 14.58 37.16
CA LEU A 86 5.54 15.72 38.06
C LEU A 86 4.32 15.68 38.98
N GLU A 87 4.54 15.65 40.29
CA GLU A 87 3.49 15.77 41.28
C GLU A 87 3.64 17.11 42.00
N THR A 88 2.59 17.88 42.07
CA THR A 88 2.58 19.16 42.79
C THR A 88 1.23 19.38 43.48
N THR A 89 1.22 20.16 44.55
CA THR A 89 0.01 20.51 45.28
C THR A 89 -0.44 21.91 44.86
N VAL A 90 -1.73 22.08 44.67
CA VAL A 90 -2.36 23.37 44.40
C VAL A 90 -3.45 23.63 45.43
N THR A 91 -3.45 24.81 46.01
CA THR A 91 -4.51 25.27 46.92
C THR A 91 -5.41 26.23 46.16
N VAL A 92 -6.68 25.88 46.06
CA VAL A 92 -7.70 26.71 45.41
C VAL A 92 -8.35 27.58 46.50
N THR A 93 -8.26 28.88 46.31
CA THR A 93 -8.91 29.90 47.15
C THR A 93 -9.98 30.64 46.38
N GLU A 94 -10.77 31.45 47.00
CA GLU A 94 -11.92 32.18 46.42
C GLU A 94 -11.56 33.18 45.31
N SER A 95 -10.28 33.52 45.15
CA SER A 95 -9.83 34.39 44.04
C SER A 95 -9.19 33.56 42.92
N THR A 96 -9.45 33.93 41.67
CA THR A 96 -8.74 33.37 40.49
C THR A 96 -7.24 33.56 40.64
N GLY A 97 -6.53 32.47 41.03
CA GLY A 97 -5.09 32.48 41.19
C GLY A 97 -4.33 32.76 39.89
N ARG A 98 -3.07 33.19 39.99
CA ARG A 98 -2.19 33.29 38.84
C ARG A 98 -2.05 31.91 38.17
N PRO A 99 -1.94 31.83 36.83
CA PRO A 99 -1.74 30.54 36.15
C PRO A 99 -0.49 29.84 36.68
N LEU A 100 -0.60 28.55 36.93
CA LEU A 100 0.51 27.71 37.37
C LEU A 100 1.50 27.52 36.22
N VAL A 101 2.78 27.65 36.51
CA VAL A 101 3.84 27.33 35.53
C VAL A 101 4.57 26.09 36.04
N LEU A 102 4.40 24.99 35.30
CA LEU A 102 4.90 23.68 35.68
C LEU A 102 5.98 23.23 34.71
N TYR A 103 7.12 22.82 35.28
CA TYR A 103 8.25 22.34 34.47
C TYR A 103 8.46 20.86 34.69
N MET A 104 8.45 20.07 33.59
CA MET A 104 8.74 18.66 33.63
C MET A 104 10.18 18.38 33.26
N LEU A 105 10.83 17.50 33.99
CA LEU A 105 12.19 17.02 33.67
C LEU A 105 12.13 15.94 32.61
N PRO A 106 12.84 16.11 31.46
CA PRO A 106 13.04 15.00 30.54
C PRO A 106 13.65 13.82 31.28
N LYS A 107 13.07 12.65 31.10
CA LYS A 107 13.66 11.42 31.61
C LYS A 107 14.91 11.17 30.78
N VAL A 108 16.09 11.44 31.33
CA VAL A 108 17.35 11.03 30.71
C VAL A 108 17.22 9.55 30.44
N ALA A 109 17.32 9.16 29.18
CA ALA A 109 17.14 7.78 28.76
C ALA A 109 18.27 6.91 29.32
N SER A 110 18.14 6.51 30.59
CA SER A 110 18.66 5.21 30.93
C SER A 110 17.88 4.23 30.05
N LEU A 111 18.54 3.37 29.31
CA LEU A 111 17.99 2.34 28.42
C LEU A 111 17.10 1.35 29.20
N SER A 112 16.12 1.83 29.93
CA SER A 112 15.04 1.04 30.44
C SER A 112 14.05 0.90 29.30
N THR A 113 13.82 -0.31 28.89
CA THR A 113 12.74 -0.70 28.00
C THR A 113 11.51 0.12 28.36
N VAL A 114 11.14 1.06 27.49
CA VAL A 114 9.86 1.75 27.62
C VAL A 114 8.82 0.66 27.37
N ILE A 115 8.30 0.07 28.44
CA ILE A 115 7.01 -0.60 28.39
C ILE A 115 6.05 0.55 28.09
N VAL A 116 5.65 0.65 26.83
CA VAL A 116 4.66 1.63 26.38
C VAL A 116 3.32 1.18 26.95
N SER A 117 3.03 1.62 28.15
CA SER A 117 1.70 1.55 28.73
C SER A 117 1.00 2.87 28.44
N SER A 118 0.30 2.95 27.35
CA SER A 118 -0.97 3.63 27.13
C SER A 118 -1.25 3.75 25.64
N SER A 119 -2.25 3.05 25.17
CA SER A 119 -2.66 3.00 23.78
C SER A 119 -3.20 4.33 23.23
N ARG A 120 -3.64 5.27 24.09
CA ARG A 120 -4.14 6.58 23.63
C ARG A 120 -3.04 7.53 23.14
N ASN A 121 -1.82 7.38 23.58
CA ASN A 121 -0.71 8.24 23.15
C ASN A 121 -0.03 7.74 21.87
N GLY A 122 -0.22 6.47 21.49
CA GLY A 122 0.37 5.88 20.29
C GLY A 122 -0.21 6.40 18.96
N ALA A 123 -1.48 6.78 19.00
CA ALA A 123 -2.23 7.20 17.81
C ALA A 123 -2.02 8.67 17.40
N THR A 124 -1.28 9.47 18.19
CA THR A 124 -1.15 10.93 17.98
C THR A 124 0.02 11.29 17.07
N ASP A 125 -0.08 12.46 16.43
CA ASP A 125 0.99 13.01 15.60
C ASP A 125 2.25 13.34 16.41
N GLU A 126 2.10 13.76 17.68
CA GLU A 126 3.19 14.05 18.60
C GLU A 126 3.96 12.77 18.97
N PHE A 127 3.26 11.66 19.17
CA PHE A 127 3.91 10.38 19.39
C PHE A 127 4.69 9.93 18.15
N ALA A 128 4.10 10.03 16.97
CA ALA A 128 4.74 9.69 15.70
C ALA A 128 6.03 10.51 15.51
N LYS A 129 5.95 11.83 15.67
CA LYS A 129 7.10 12.75 15.62
C LYS A 129 8.21 12.37 16.61
N ARG A 130 7.84 12.08 17.87
CA ARG A 130 8.81 11.71 18.90
C ARG A 130 9.48 10.36 18.61
N ARG A 131 8.70 9.41 18.08
CA ARG A 131 9.25 8.11 17.68
C ARG A 131 10.22 8.24 16.51
N GLU A 132 9.95 9.09 15.50
CA GLU A 132 10.92 9.45 14.47
C GLU A 132 12.20 10.03 15.07
N GLN A 133 12.07 10.98 16.00
CA GLN A 133 13.19 11.65 16.68
C GLN A 133 14.10 10.67 17.46
N THR A 134 13.48 9.66 18.11
CA THR A 134 14.21 8.69 18.96
C THR A 134 14.66 7.42 18.25
N ALA A 135 14.18 7.16 17.04
CA ALA A 135 14.56 6.01 16.26
C ALA A 135 16.07 5.98 16.00
N SER A 136 16.71 4.80 15.95
CA SER A 136 18.11 4.64 15.51
C SER A 136 18.22 4.64 13.99
N SER A 137 17.18 4.15 13.27
CA SER A 137 17.09 4.12 11.80
C SER A 137 16.42 5.38 11.25
N ILE A 138 16.58 5.62 9.95
CA ILE A 138 15.82 6.65 9.22
C ILE A 138 14.42 6.13 8.96
N VAL A 139 13.41 6.75 9.58
CA VAL A 139 12.01 6.34 9.50
C VAL A 139 11.09 7.55 9.30
N ASN A 140 9.98 7.36 8.58
CA ASN A 140 8.87 8.28 8.53
C ASN A 140 7.62 7.58 9.07
N ILE A 141 6.84 8.27 9.91
CA ILE A 141 5.71 7.68 10.63
C ILE A 141 4.44 8.49 10.39
N VAL A 142 3.38 7.79 9.99
CA VAL A 142 2.02 8.36 9.88
C VAL A 142 1.19 7.81 11.04
N SER A 143 0.68 8.70 11.90
CA SER A 143 -0.15 8.34 13.06
C SER A 143 -1.56 7.91 12.66
N ALA A 144 -2.29 7.21 13.54
CA ALA A 144 -3.71 6.90 13.33
C ALA A 144 -4.57 8.18 13.16
N ASN A 145 -4.25 9.27 13.86
CA ASN A 145 -4.97 10.54 13.69
C ASN A 145 -4.74 11.13 12.28
N SER A 146 -3.50 11.12 11.78
CA SER A 146 -3.21 11.54 10.40
C SER A 146 -3.87 10.63 9.36
N ILE A 147 -3.92 9.30 9.58
CA ILE A 147 -4.65 8.35 8.74
C ILE A 147 -6.15 8.68 8.71
N ALA A 148 -6.75 8.94 9.87
CA ALA A 148 -8.18 9.20 10.00
C ALA A 148 -8.62 10.48 9.28
N ILE A 149 -7.82 11.58 9.37
CA ILE A 149 -8.13 12.85 8.68
C ILE A 149 -7.78 12.81 7.20
N SER A 150 -6.86 11.95 6.77
CA SER A 150 -6.52 11.80 5.35
C SER A 150 -7.78 11.54 4.52
N PRO A 151 -7.90 12.11 3.32
CA PRO A 151 -8.98 11.76 2.40
C PRO A 151 -8.98 10.28 1.99
N ASP A 152 -7.87 9.61 2.20
CA ASP A 152 -7.62 8.24 1.79
C ASP A 152 -8.42 7.21 2.61
N ILE A 153 -8.83 6.13 1.95
CA ILE A 153 -9.60 5.03 2.57
C ILE A 153 -8.72 3.80 2.78
N THR A 154 -7.74 3.59 1.90
CA THR A 154 -6.82 2.44 1.93
C THR A 154 -5.44 2.84 2.41
N VAL A 155 -4.69 1.87 2.95
CA VAL A 155 -3.29 2.05 3.35
C VAL A 155 -2.43 2.49 2.17
N ALA A 156 -2.63 1.91 0.99
CA ALA A 156 -1.89 2.29 -0.22
C ALA A 156 -2.01 3.79 -0.51
N ASN A 157 -3.21 4.34 -0.48
CA ASN A 157 -3.43 5.76 -0.76
C ASN A 157 -2.83 6.66 0.33
N VAL A 158 -2.88 6.26 1.61
CA VAL A 158 -2.22 7.00 2.70
C VAL A 158 -0.70 7.08 2.48
N MET A 159 -0.09 6.01 1.98
CA MET A 159 1.35 5.92 1.74
C MET A 159 1.88 6.99 0.76
N GLN A 160 1.08 7.41 -0.24
CA GLN A 160 1.51 8.44 -1.20
C GLN A 160 1.85 9.80 -0.56
N ARG A 161 1.41 10.05 0.68
CA ARG A 161 1.68 11.30 1.41
C ARG A 161 2.99 11.29 2.18
N ILE A 162 3.71 10.16 2.16
CA ILE A 162 5.00 9.99 2.81
C ILE A 162 6.11 10.43 1.85
N SER A 163 7.12 11.11 2.38
CA SER A 163 8.29 11.54 1.59
C SER A 163 8.95 10.37 0.86
N GLY A 164 9.22 10.55 -0.43
CA GLY A 164 9.88 9.54 -1.27
C GLY A 164 9.01 8.34 -1.63
N VAL A 165 7.70 8.41 -1.42
CA VAL A 165 6.78 7.33 -1.76
C VAL A 165 5.85 7.78 -2.87
N SER A 166 5.78 7.02 -3.96
CA SER A 166 4.73 7.07 -4.98
C SER A 166 3.94 5.77 -4.97
N ILE A 167 2.78 5.78 -5.62
CA ILE A 167 1.86 4.64 -5.62
C ILE A 167 1.60 4.17 -7.05
N GLU A 168 1.59 2.87 -7.24
CA GLU A 168 1.05 2.23 -8.42
C GLU A 168 -0.44 1.93 -8.18
N ARG A 169 -1.26 2.18 -9.22
CA ARG A 169 -2.72 2.05 -9.16
C ARG A 169 -3.19 0.90 -10.03
N GLY A 170 -4.27 0.24 -9.61
CA GLY A 170 -4.96 -0.76 -10.41
C GLY A 170 -6.00 -0.15 -11.36
N ASN A 171 -6.67 -1.01 -12.15
CA ASN A 171 -7.69 -0.62 -13.13
C ASN A 171 -8.94 0.05 -12.49
N SER A 172 -9.13 -0.07 -11.20
CA SER A 172 -10.15 0.62 -10.41
C SER A 172 -9.77 2.07 -10.04
N GLY A 173 -8.51 2.48 -10.30
CA GLY A 173 -7.94 3.75 -9.89
C GLY A 173 -7.47 3.81 -8.43
N ASP A 174 -7.75 2.79 -7.62
CA ASP A 174 -7.25 2.69 -6.25
C ASP A 174 -5.76 2.33 -6.25
N GLY A 175 -5.01 2.88 -5.27
CA GLY A 175 -3.61 2.52 -5.09
C GLY A 175 -3.46 1.10 -4.58
N GLN A 176 -2.48 0.35 -5.10
CA GLN A 176 -2.20 -1.03 -4.71
C GLN A 176 -0.82 -1.19 -4.10
N TYR A 177 0.22 -0.64 -4.72
CA TYR A 177 1.60 -0.87 -4.32
C TYR A 177 2.35 0.43 -4.12
N ALA A 178 3.24 0.45 -3.12
CA ALA A 178 4.13 1.58 -2.86
C ALA A 178 5.47 1.40 -3.60
N ILE A 179 5.99 2.50 -4.12
CA ILE A 179 7.31 2.64 -4.73
C ILE A 179 8.08 3.61 -3.85
N ILE A 180 9.18 3.16 -3.22
CA ILE A 180 9.95 3.94 -2.25
C ILE A 180 11.26 4.39 -2.88
N ARG A 181 11.52 5.73 -2.93
CA ARG A 181 12.75 6.32 -3.49
C ARG A 181 13.03 5.87 -4.94
N GLY A 182 11.97 5.71 -5.74
CA GLY A 182 12.08 5.23 -7.11
C GLY A 182 12.44 3.76 -7.27
N MET A 183 12.53 3.00 -6.18
CA MET A 183 12.68 1.55 -6.22
C MET A 183 11.31 0.91 -6.42
N ASP A 184 11.15 0.18 -7.51
CA ASP A 184 9.91 -0.52 -7.88
C ASP A 184 9.32 -1.32 -6.70
N LYS A 185 8.01 -1.56 -6.73
CA LYS A 185 7.26 -2.29 -5.70
C LYS A 185 7.90 -3.60 -5.25
N ARG A 186 8.58 -4.31 -6.17
CA ARG A 186 9.28 -5.58 -5.89
C ARG A 186 10.38 -5.46 -4.84
N TYR A 187 11.00 -4.29 -4.72
CA TYR A 187 12.10 -4.03 -3.79
C TYR A 187 11.66 -3.63 -2.38
N ASN A 188 10.35 -3.56 -2.12
CA ASN A 188 9.79 -3.12 -0.84
C ASN A 188 9.21 -4.31 -0.07
N THR A 189 9.37 -4.28 1.26
CA THR A 189 8.86 -5.34 2.15
C THR A 189 7.76 -4.80 3.05
N THR A 190 6.64 -5.54 3.13
CA THR A 190 5.52 -5.21 4.02
C THR A 190 5.55 -6.09 5.27
N LEU A 191 5.43 -5.45 6.43
CA LEU A 191 5.39 -6.09 7.74
C LEU A 191 4.07 -5.76 8.47
N ILE A 192 3.59 -6.67 9.30
CA ILE A 192 2.59 -6.40 10.35
C ILE A 192 3.28 -6.52 11.71
N ASN A 193 3.24 -5.45 12.51
CA ASN A 193 3.88 -5.39 13.83
C ASN A 193 5.36 -5.82 13.83
N GLY A 194 6.10 -5.52 12.75
CA GLY A 194 7.51 -5.87 12.56
C GLY A 194 7.78 -7.28 12.01
N ILE A 195 6.74 -8.03 11.65
CA ILE A 195 6.84 -9.40 11.13
C ILE A 195 6.44 -9.41 9.65
N LYS A 196 7.26 -10.04 8.81
CA LYS A 196 6.98 -10.23 7.37
C LYS A 196 5.79 -11.17 7.19
N ILE A 197 4.93 -10.84 6.22
CA ILE A 197 3.74 -11.62 5.88
C ILE A 197 3.85 -12.17 4.45
N PRO A 198 3.18 -13.30 4.13
CA PRO A 198 3.12 -13.85 2.79
C PRO A 198 2.28 -12.98 1.86
N SER A 199 2.47 -13.12 0.56
CA SER A 199 1.73 -12.43 -0.48
C SER A 199 0.62 -13.31 -1.05
N PRO A 200 -0.61 -12.80 -1.19
CA PRO A 200 -1.67 -13.50 -1.92
C PRO A 200 -1.43 -13.49 -3.44
N ASP A 201 -0.59 -12.60 -3.96
CA ASP A 201 -0.32 -12.51 -5.39
C ASP A 201 0.28 -13.82 -5.92
N ASN A 202 -0.26 -14.35 -7.03
CA ASN A 202 0.15 -15.65 -7.56
C ASN A 202 1.55 -15.64 -8.20
N ARG A 203 2.10 -14.49 -8.54
CA ARG A 203 3.41 -14.34 -9.15
C ARG A 203 4.47 -13.79 -8.20
N ASN A 204 4.09 -12.82 -7.37
CA ASN A 204 4.98 -11.87 -6.71
C ASN A 204 5.13 -12.13 -5.21
N ARG A 205 6.23 -11.60 -4.64
CA ARG A 205 6.51 -11.63 -3.19
C ARG A 205 5.94 -10.43 -2.45
N TYR A 206 5.68 -9.31 -3.15
CA TYR A 206 5.18 -8.08 -2.53
C TYR A 206 3.67 -8.17 -2.26
N VAL A 207 3.25 -7.55 -1.16
CA VAL A 207 1.86 -7.62 -0.68
C VAL A 207 1.10 -6.40 -1.18
N PRO A 208 -0.09 -6.56 -1.78
CA PRO A 208 -0.94 -5.44 -2.14
C PRO A 208 -1.43 -4.72 -0.88
N LEU A 209 -1.22 -3.40 -0.81
CA LEU A 209 -1.55 -2.59 0.37
C LEU A 209 -3.02 -2.20 0.44
N ASP A 210 -3.78 -2.40 -0.61
CA ASP A 210 -5.21 -2.16 -0.66
C ASP A 210 -6.04 -3.23 0.05
N ILE A 211 -5.47 -4.38 0.39
CA ILE A 211 -6.13 -5.39 1.23
C ILE A 211 -6.30 -4.92 2.69
N PHE A 212 -5.51 -3.93 3.13
CA PHE A 212 -5.51 -3.45 4.52
C PHE A 212 -6.50 -2.30 4.71
N PRO A 213 -7.58 -2.48 5.52
CA PRO A 213 -8.38 -1.37 5.99
C PRO A 213 -7.56 -0.43 6.89
N ALA A 214 -7.53 0.85 6.56
CA ALA A 214 -6.71 1.83 7.30
C ALA A 214 -7.18 2.03 8.75
N GLU A 215 -8.45 1.74 9.05
CA GLU A 215 -9.06 1.85 10.38
C GLU A 215 -8.51 0.85 11.42
N LEU A 216 -7.87 -0.24 10.98
CA LEU A 216 -7.26 -1.22 11.88
C LEU A 216 -5.89 -0.78 12.40
N LEU A 217 -5.28 0.25 11.80
CA LEU A 217 -3.93 0.66 12.12
C LEU A 217 -3.84 1.65 13.28
N ASP A 218 -2.81 1.49 14.11
CA ASP A 218 -2.32 2.49 15.06
C ASP A 218 -1.39 3.50 14.36
N ARG A 219 -0.58 3.03 13.42
CA ARG A 219 0.31 3.85 12.59
C ARG A 219 0.93 3.06 11.44
N ILE A 220 1.52 3.80 10.51
CA ILE A 220 2.37 3.25 9.44
C ILE A 220 3.79 3.76 9.66
N GLU A 221 4.77 2.87 9.66
CA GLU A 221 6.19 3.20 9.76
C GLU A 221 6.87 2.85 8.42
N VAL A 222 7.45 3.84 7.73
CA VAL A 222 8.26 3.62 6.53
C VAL A 222 9.72 3.74 6.90
N ILE A 223 10.40 2.59 7.01
CA ILE A 223 11.79 2.48 7.44
C ILE A 223 12.66 2.47 6.18
N LYS A 224 13.57 3.43 6.08
CA LYS A 224 14.41 3.64 4.90
C LYS A 224 15.86 3.20 5.08
N SER A 225 16.25 2.85 6.31
CA SER A 225 17.58 2.29 6.61
C SER A 225 17.46 1.07 7.52
N LEU A 226 18.06 -0.05 7.12
CA LEU A 226 17.97 -1.31 7.84
C LEU A 226 19.01 -1.39 8.97
N THR A 227 18.59 -1.98 10.09
CA THR A 227 19.48 -2.38 11.19
C THR A 227 19.74 -3.89 11.10
N PRO A 228 20.82 -4.44 11.72
CA PRO A 228 21.16 -5.86 11.61
C PRO A 228 20.05 -6.82 12.11
N GLU A 229 19.16 -6.38 13.01
CA GLU A 229 18.03 -7.16 13.50
C GLU A 229 16.91 -7.32 12.45
N MET A 230 16.91 -6.50 11.39
CA MET A 230 15.90 -6.55 10.31
C MET A 230 16.32 -7.51 9.20
N GLU A 231 15.32 -8.09 8.51
CA GLU A 231 15.57 -8.93 7.35
C GLU A 231 16.20 -8.12 6.20
N GLY A 232 17.11 -8.75 5.46
CA GLY A 232 17.85 -8.09 4.38
C GLY A 232 17.04 -7.80 3.13
N ASP A 233 15.89 -8.47 2.96
CA ASP A 233 15.04 -8.41 1.78
C ASP A 233 14.12 -7.16 1.81
N ALA A 234 14.73 -5.97 1.79
CA ALA A 234 14.04 -4.69 1.79
C ALA A 234 14.90 -3.59 1.14
N ALA A 235 15.20 -3.78 -0.11
CA ALA A 235 16.12 -2.95 -0.88
C ALA A 235 15.62 -1.50 -1.09
N GLY A 236 14.33 -1.31 -1.31
CA GLY A 236 13.69 0.01 -1.41
C GLY A 236 13.41 0.60 -0.03
N GLY A 237 12.81 -0.20 0.84
CA GLY A 237 12.44 0.15 2.20
C GLY A 237 11.45 -0.85 2.80
N VAL A 238 11.15 -0.65 4.09
CA VAL A 238 10.20 -1.47 4.85
C VAL A 238 8.95 -0.66 5.15
N ILE A 239 7.78 -1.23 4.87
CA ILE A 239 6.47 -0.71 5.24
C ILE A 239 5.97 -1.53 6.42
N ASN A 240 6.05 -0.98 7.63
CA ASN A 240 5.59 -1.66 8.84
C ASN A 240 4.21 -1.13 9.24
N LEU A 241 3.19 -1.95 9.08
CA LEU A 241 1.82 -1.70 9.47
C LEU A 241 1.65 -2.07 10.94
N VAL A 242 1.61 -1.06 11.81
CA VAL A 242 1.48 -1.29 13.24
C VAL A 242 0.01 -1.27 13.61
N MET A 243 -0.47 -2.40 14.10
CA MET A 243 -1.87 -2.61 14.45
C MET A 243 -2.18 -2.05 15.85
N LYS A 244 -3.46 -1.82 16.13
CA LYS A 244 -3.92 -1.30 17.43
C LYS A 244 -3.57 -2.26 18.56
N LYS A 245 -3.32 -1.70 19.77
CA LYS A 245 -2.98 -2.47 20.98
C LYS A 245 -4.02 -2.25 22.06
N ALA A 246 -4.12 -3.24 22.97
CA ALA A 246 -5.02 -3.15 24.12
C ALA A 246 -4.79 -1.86 24.93
N PRO A 247 -5.82 -1.05 25.14
CA PRO A 247 -5.74 0.22 25.88
C PRO A 247 -5.67 -0.02 27.39
N ASP A 248 -5.20 1.00 28.13
CA ASP A 248 -5.19 0.95 29.60
C ASP A 248 -6.59 1.12 30.22
N LYS A 249 -7.56 1.61 29.47
CA LYS A 249 -8.95 1.82 29.88
C LYS A 249 -9.86 1.36 28.77
N PHE A 250 -11.10 1.06 29.11
CA PHE A 250 -12.13 0.72 28.14
C PHE A 250 -12.21 1.78 27.03
N ILE A 251 -12.19 1.33 25.80
CA ILE A 251 -12.48 2.10 24.60
C ILE A 251 -13.53 1.40 23.76
N ALA A 252 -14.42 2.19 23.16
CA ALA A 252 -15.30 1.76 22.10
C ALA A 252 -15.25 2.80 20.98
N GLU A 253 -14.78 2.41 19.80
CA GLU A 253 -14.72 3.28 18.65
C GLU A 253 -15.52 2.64 17.53
N ALA A 254 -16.43 3.39 16.91
CA ALA A 254 -17.19 2.94 15.75
C ALA A 254 -17.12 3.97 14.64
N ASN A 255 -17.15 3.52 13.39
CA ASN A 255 -17.23 4.37 12.21
C ASN A 255 -18.34 3.85 11.29
N ILE A 256 -19.13 4.76 10.75
CA ILE A 256 -20.09 4.51 9.68
C ILE A 256 -19.94 5.61 8.64
N GLY A 257 -19.72 5.21 7.41
CA GLY A 257 -19.55 6.14 6.30
C GLY A 257 -20.21 5.61 5.04
N THR A 258 -20.56 6.53 4.16
CA THR A 258 -21.08 6.25 2.83
C THR A 258 -20.40 7.12 1.79
N GLY A 259 -20.46 6.72 0.53
CA GLY A 259 -19.83 7.47 -0.56
C GLY A 259 -20.33 7.07 -1.93
N TYR A 260 -19.88 7.79 -2.95
CA TYR A 260 -20.25 7.54 -4.33
C TYR A 260 -19.16 8.00 -5.31
N SER A 261 -18.99 7.26 -6.42
CA SER A 261 -18.09 7.65 -7.51
C SER A 261 -18.85 8.48 -8.55
N GLN A 262 -18.26 9.62 -8.95
CA GLN A 262 -18.83 10.49 -9.98
C GLN A 262 -18.97 9.78 -11.34
N LEU A 263 -18.14 8.79 -11.62
CA LEU A 263 -18.21 7.97 -12.84
C LEU A 263 -19.62 7.42 -13.09
N TYR A 264 -20.33 7.04 -12.04
CA TYR A 264 -21.66 6.45 -12.12
C TYR A 264 -22.82 7.45 -12.11
N PHE A 265 -22.56 8.76 -12.14
CA PHE A 265 -23.61 9.75 -12.39
C PHE A 265 -24.16 9.60 -13.80
N ASN A 266 -23.30 9.37 -14.80
CA ASN A 266 -23.66 9.31 -16.21
C ASN A 266 -23.52 7.92 -16.84
N ARG A 267 -22.90 6.95 -16.15
CA ARG A 267 -22.70 5.56 -16.60
C ARG A 267 -23.37 4.57 -15.68
N ASN A 268 -23.90 3.47 -16.22
CA ASN A 268 -24.35 2.34 -15.41
C ASN A 268 -23.16 1.48 -14.98
N PHE A 269 -23.28 0.90 -13.81
CA PHE A 269 -22.38 -0.15 -13.31
C PHE A 269 -22.80 -1.47 -13.96
N GLN A 270 -21.84 -2.19 -14.54
CA GLN A 270 -22.07 -3.52 -15.11
C GLN A 270 -21.78 -4.57 -14.04
N SER A 271 -22.71 -5.49 -13.84
CA SER A 271 -22.57 -6.59 -12.90
C SER A 271 -22.96 -7.92 -13.54
N PHE A 272 -22.50 -9.02 -12.98
CA PHE A 272 -22.81 -10.37 -13.40
C PHE A 272 -23.25 -11.24 -12.21
N PRO A 273 -24.01 -12.35 -12.45
CA PRO A 273 -24.49 -13.23 -11.38
C PRO A 273 -23.36 -14.09 -10.80
N ILE A 274 -23.01 -13.87 -9.53
CA ILE A 274 -21.94 -14.62 -8.83
C ILE A 274 -22.31 -16.08 -8.54
N SER A 275 -23.62 -16.37 -8.41
CA SER A 275 -24.11 -17.72 -8.11
C SER A 275 -23.83 -18.76 -9.22
N THR A 276 -23.39 -18.29 -10.39
CA THR A 276 -23.07 -19.13 -11.56
C THR A 276 -21.59 -19.39 -11.73
N ILE A 277 -20.73 -18.85 -10.87
CA ILE A 277 -19.29 -19.11 -10.89
C ILE A 277 -18.99 -20.50 -10.36
N ASN A 278 -18.25 -21.29 -11.11
CA ASN A 278 -17.73 -22.57 -10.67
C ASN A 278 -16.43 -22.34 -9.86
N SER A 279 -16.43 -22.69 -8.59
CA SER A 279 -15.26 -22.50 -7.72
C SER A 279 -14.06 -23.38 -8.12
N LYS A 280 -14.30 -24.50 -8.81
CA LYS A 280 -13.27 -25.43 -9.28
C LYS A 280 -13.40 -25.67 -10.77
N SER A 281 -12.27 -25.81 -11.44
CA SER A 281 -12.22 -26.16 -12.85
C SER A 281 -12.66 -27.63 -13.07
N PRO A 282 -13.08 -27.98 -14.27
CA PRO A 282 -13.37 -29.39 -14.60
C PRO A 282 -12.17 -30.32 -14.36
N ALA A 283 -10.94 -29.85 -14.58
CA ALA A 283 -9.73 -30.63 -14.34
C ALA A 283 -9.46 -30.88 -12.85
N GLU A 284 -9.80 -29.93 -11.98
CA GLU A 284 -9.73 -30.12 -10.51
C GLU A 284 -10.76 -31.14 -10.01
N LEU A 285 -11.94 -31.21 -10.68
CA LEU A 285 -13.01 -32.13 -10.29
C LEU A 285 -12.80 -33.55 -10.80
N SER A 286 -12.20 -33.70 -11.99
CA SER A 286 -12.20 -34.97 -12.73
C SER A 286 -10.81 -35.43 -13.17
N GLY A 287 -9.79 -34.64 -12.94
CA GLY A 287 -8.40 -34.91 -13.35
C GLY A 287 -7.94 -34.13 -14.58
N PRO A 288 -6.63 -33.88 -14.74
CA PRO A 288 -6.08 -32.93 -15.73
C PRO A 288 -6.25 -33.34 -17.19
N ASN A 289 -6.50 -34.61 -17.48
CA ASN A 289 -6.57 -35.16 -18.84
C ASN A 289 -8.02 -35.54 -19.25
N ILE A 290 -9.03 -35.16 -18.46
CA ILE A 290 -10.42 -35.50 -18.75
C ILE A 290 -11.05 -34.42 -19.63
N TYR A 291 -11.72 -34.85 -20.70
CA TYR A 291 -12.45 -34.01 -21.57
C TYR A 291 -13.73 -33.49 -20.88
N ALA A 292 -13.83 -32.20 -20.62
CA ALA A 292 -15.00 -31.63 -20.00
C ALA A 292 -16.11 -31.33 -21.03
N PRO A 293 -17.37 -31.66 -20.75
CA PRO A 293 -18.46 -31.28 -21.65
C PRO A 293 -18.70 -29.78 -21.58
N VAL A 294 -19.20 -29.17 -22.66
CA VAL A 294 -19.54 -27.75 -22.71
C VAL A 294 -20.51 -27.33 -21.61
N SER A 295 -21.38 -28.24 -21.18
CA SER A 295 -22.33 -28.00 -20.07
C SER A 295 -21.65 -27.73 -18.71
N ALA A 296 -20.36 -28.03 -18.59
CA ALA A 296 -19.55 -27.68 -17.39
C ALA A 296 -19.22 -26.18 -17.32
N PHE A 297 -19.48 -25.42 -18.38
CA PHE A 297 -19.15 -24.01 -18.50
C PHE A 297 -20.46 -23.19 -18.63
N PRO A 298 -21.06 -22.72 -17.53
CA PRO A 298 -22.30 -21.96 -17.56
C PRO A 298 -22.13 -20.58 -18.19
N TYR A 299 -23.06 -20.20 -19.07
CA TYR A 299 -23.05 -18.89 -19.73
C TYR A 299 -23.51 -17.72 -18.86
N ASN A 300 -24.26 -18.01 -17.81
CA ASN A 300 -24.92 -16.96 -17.04
C ASN A 300 -23.94 -15.96 -16.40
N ASN A 301 -22.71 -16.36 -16.14
CA ASN A 301 -21.66 -15.47 -15.62
C ASN A 301 -21.17 -14.45 -16.67
N LEU A 302 -21.41 -14.68 -17.97
CA LEU A 302 -21.09 -13.74 -19.06
C LEU A 302 -22.22 -12.73 -19.35
N VAL A 303 -23.37 -12.89 -18.68
CA VAL A 303 -24.53 -12.00 -18.85
C VAL A 303 -24.36 -10.79 -17.94
N ALA A 304 -23.75 -9.74 -18.49
CA ALA A 304 -23.61 -8.48 -17.77
C ALA A 304 -24.93 -7.68 -17.79
N SER A 305 -25.30 -7.11 -16.66
CA SER A 305 -26.45 -6.22 -16.50
C SER A 305 -26.04 -4.87 -15.96
N GLY A 306 -26.59 -3.80 -16.57
CA GLY A 306 -26.23 -2.42 -16.22
C GLY A 306 -27.28 -1.76 -15.33
N SER A 307 -26.88 -1.30 -14.14
CA SER A 307 -27.73 -0.52 -13.22
C SER A 307 -26.94 0.55 -12.49
N LYS A 308 -27.60 1.51 -11.84
CA LYS A 308 -26.90 2.42 -10.94
C LYS A 308 -26.46 1.65 -9.70
N PRO A 309 -25.17 1.74 -9.29
CA PRO A 309 -24.73 1.05 -8.09
C PRO A 309 -25.32 1.72 -6.84
N PRO A 310 -25.54 0.96 -5.75
CA PRO A 310 -25.86 1.55 -4.46
C PRO A 310 -24.67 2.38 -3.93
N PRO A 311 -24.89 3.29 -2.96
CA PRO A 311 -23.79 4.00 -2.30
C PRO A 311 -22.79 3.04 -1.65
N ASN A 312 -21.52 3.45 -1.65
CA ASN A 312 -20.46 2.74 -0.94
C ASN A 312 -20.76 2.71 0.56
N LEU A 313 -20.25 1.71 1.27
CA LEU A 313 -20.38 1.57 2.72
C LEU A 313 -19.02 1.36 3.36
N ASN A 314 -18.78 2.04 4.49
CA ASN A 314 -17.58 1.88 5.31
C ASN A 314 -18.01 1.74 6.79
N LEU A 315 -17.73 0.60 7.39
CA LEU A 315 -18.05 0.27 8.77
C LEU A 315 -16.77 -0.15 9.50
N SER A 316 -16.56 0.33 10.72
CA SER A 316 -15.56 -0.26 11.60
C SER A 316 -15.97 -0.20 13.06
N LEU A 317 -15.50 -1.16 13.86
CA LEU A 317 -15.71 -1.25 15.29
C LEU A 317 -14.42 -1.68 15.96
N THR A 318 -14.03 -0.97 17.02
CA THR A 318 -12.91 -1.33 17.89
C THR A 318 -13.37 -1.32 19.33
N LEU A 319 -13.17 -2.41 20.03
CA LEU A 319 -13.43 -2.58 21.46
C LEU A 319 -12.16 -3.00 22.16
N GLY A 320 -11.81 -2.36 23.25
CA GLY A 320 -10.61 -2.72 24.00
C GLY A 320 -10.70 -2.37 25.48
N ASN A 321 -10.05 -3.18 26.32
CA ASN A 321 -9.98 -2.96 27.76
C ASN A 321 -8.81 -3.72 28.38
N ARG A 322 -8.52 -3.42 29.65
CA ARG A 322 -7.68 -4.23 30.52
C ARG A 322 -8.45 -4.78 31.72
N PHE A 323 -8.14 -6.00 32.08
CA PHE A 323 -8.75 -6.79 33.13
C PHE A 323 -7.68 -7.27 34.10
N MET A 324 -8.07 -7.89 35.22
CA MET A 324 -7.18 -8.50 36.21
C MET A 324 -6.08 -7.53 36.69
N ASP A 325 -6.47 -6.39 37.24
CA ASP A 325 -5.55 -5.33 37.72
C ASP A 325 -4.54 -4.89 36.65
N ASN A 326 -5.03 -4.69 35.42
CA ASN A 326 -4.25 -4.32 34.23
C ASN A 326 -3.27 -5.40 33.70
N LYS A 327 -3.38 -6.64 34.14
CA LYS A 327 -2.52 -7.73 33.66
C LYS A 327 -2.93 -8.25 32.30
N LEU A 328 -4.23 -8.42 32.04
CA LEU A 328 -4.77 -8.91 30.79
C LEU A 328 -5.30 -7.75 29.94
N GLY A 329 -4.65 -7.48 28.83
CA GLY A 329 -5.12 -6.55 27.81
C GLY A 329 -5.83 -7.30 26.68
N VAL A 330 -6.99 -6.80 26.27
CA VAL A 330 -7.77 -7.35 25.16
C VAL A 330 -8.17 -6.22 24.25
N ILE A 331 -7.96 -6.37 22.95
CA ILE A 331 -8.53 -5.51 21.92
C ILE A 331 -9.03 -6.36 20.76
N VAL A 332 -10.18 -5.98 20.23
CA VAL A 332 -10.76 -6.56 19.00
C VAL A 332 -11.15 -5.40 18.12
N SER A 333 -10.73 -5.43 16.86
CA SER A 333 -11.11 -4.45 15.85
C SER A 333 -11.60 -5.17 14.61
N GLY A 334 -12.70 -4.67 14.02
CA GLY A 334 -13.23 -5.16 12.76
C GLY A 334 -13.53 -3.99 11.82
N SER A 335 -13.37 -4.24 10.52
CA SER A 335 -13.70 -3.29 9.46
C SER A 335 -14.34 -3.99 8.28
N TYR A 336 -15.35 -3.36 7.69
CA TYR A 336 -15.96 -3.76 6.43
C TYR A 336 -16.12 -2.54 5.53
N GLN A 337 -15.66 -2.66 4.30
CA GLN A 337 -15.76 -1.62 3.29
C GLN A 337 -16.31 -2.24 2.00
N ASN A 338 -17.30 -1.58 1.42
CA ASN A 338 -17.82 -1.90 0.11
C ASN A 338 -17.67 -0.68 -0.78
N SER A 339 -17.15 -0.84 -1.98
CA SER A 339 -17.00 0.27 -2.93
C SER A 339 -17.26 -0.17 -4.36
N TYR A 340 -17.91 0.71 -5.11
CA TYR A 340 -18.13 0.59 -6.55
C TYR A 340 -17.16 1.53 -7.26
N ARG A 341 -16.25 0.96 -8.03
CA ARG A 341 -15.17 1.63 -8.76
C ARG A 341 -15.20 1.24 -10.23
N GLY A 342 -14.40 1.90 -11.03
CA GLY A 342 -14.22 1.55 -12.43
C GLY A 342 -13.48 2.62 -13.20
N SER A 343 -13.28 2.37 -14.47
CA SER A 343 -12.67 3.30 -15.42
C SER A 343 -13.31 3.20 -16.81
N ASN A 344 -13.13 4.26 -17.59
CA ASN A 344 -13.20 4.22 -19.04
C ASN A 344 -11.75 4.26 -19.54
N SER A 345 -11.34 3.24 -20.27
CA SER A 345 -9.96 3.01 -20.70
C SER A 345 -9.88 2.87 -22.22
N ASN A 346 -8.92 3.53 -22.82
CA ASN A 346 -8.55 3.36 -24.22
C ASN A 346 -7.08 2.96 -24.30
N VAL A 347 -6.77 1.89 -25.02
CA VAL A 347 -5.41 1.35 -25.13
C VAL A 347 -5.07 1.08 -26.60
N LEU A 348 -3.88 1.49 -27.02
CA LEU A 348 -3.23 1.04 -28.25
C LEU A 348 -2.30 -0.11 -27.93
N LEU A 349 -2.62 -1.30 -28.44
CA LEU A 349 -1.76 -2.45 -28.28
C LEU A 349 -0.55 -2.33 -29.21
N GLN A 350 0.65 -2.37 -28.64
CA GLN A 350 1.87 -2.37 -29.45
C GLN A 350 1.99 -3.68 -30.26
N SER A 351 2.30 -3.54 -31.54
CA SER A 351 2.60 -4.69 -32.40
C SER A 351 3.91 -5.37 -31.96
N PRO A 352 3.99 -6.71 -31.98
CA PRO A 352 5.23 -7.45 -31.76
C PRO A 352 6.34 -7.08 -32.77
N THR A 353 5.97 -6.65 -33.92
CA THR A 353 6.91 -6.22 -34.97
C THR A 353 6.74 -4.74 -35.22
N VAL A 354 7.86 -4.04 -35.39
CA VAL A 354 7.90 -2.63 -35.73
C VAL A 354 8.42 -2.46 -37.14
N PRO A 355 8.00 -1.43 -37.88
CA PRO A 355 8.58 -1.16 -39.19
C PRO A 355 10.07 -0.82 -39.03
N PRO A 356 10.94 -1.29 -39.97
CA PRO A 356 12.34 -0.95 -39.94
C PRO A 356 12.50 0.57 -40.10
N ALA A 357 13.39 1.18 -39.29
CA ALA A 357 13.76 2.57 -39.52
C ALA A 357 14.42 2.73 -40.91
N PRO A 358 14.29 3.86 -41.60
CA PRO A 358 14.90 4.08 -42.91
C PRO A 358 16.41 3.85 -42.94
N ASP A 359 17.09 4.15 -41.85
CA ASP A 359 18.51 3.86 -41.62
C ASP A 359 18.85 3.99 -40.11
N SER A 360 20.09 3.78 -39.73
CA SER A 360 20.56 3.78 -38.35
C SER A 360 20.52 5.15 -37.64
N SER A 361 20.28 6.23 -38.36
CA SER A 361 20.18 7.60 -37.80
C SER A 361 18.76 7.98 -37.39
N HIS A 362 17.74 7.27 -37.89
CA HIS A 362 16.33 7.54 -37.64
C HIS A 362 15.86 6.83 -36.36
N SER A 363 14.89 7.42 -35.65
CA SER A 363 14.26 6.78 -34.50
C SER A 363 13.37 5.60 -34.92
N GLN A 364 13.33 4.54 -34.14
CA GLN A 364 12.39 3.44 -34.30
C GLN A 364 10.96 3.96 -34.15
N GLN A 365 10.08 3.64 -35.09
CA GLN A 365 8.67 4.03 -35.00
C GLN A 365 7.86 2.99 -34.23
N PRO A 366 6.96 3.40 -33.31
CA PRO A 366 6.04 2.47 -32.69
C PRO A 366 5.04 1.97 -33.72
N ALA A 367 4.64 0.70 -33.59
CA ALA A 367 3.56 0.10 -34.37
C ALA A 367 2.49 -0.47 -33.44
N PHE A 368 1.26 -0.46 -33.92
CA PHE A 368 0.11 -0.88 -33.14
C PHE A 368 -0.71 -1.88 -33.95
N SER A 369 -1.20 -2.91 -33.25
CA SER A 369 -2.02 -3.97 -33.83
C SER A 369 -3.51 -3.81 -33.51
N ASP A 370 -3.85 -3.21 -32.36
CA ASP A 370 -5.22 -3.13 -31.87
C ASP A 370 -5.50 -1.81 -31.14
N ILE A 371 -6.78 -1.45 -31.12
CA ILE A 371 -7.32 -0.37 -30.30
C ILE A 371 -8.37 -0.96 -29.38
N TYR A 372 -8.13 -0.96 -28.09
CA TYR A 372 -9.12 -1.33 -27.09
C TYR A 372 -9.85 -0.10 -26.55
N SER A 373 -11.17 -0.12 -26.59
CA SER A 373 -12.03 0.78 -25.82
C SER A 373 -12.74 -0.03 -24.74
N ARG A 374 -12.40 0.20 -23.49
CA ARG A 374 -12.80 -0.64 -22.36
C ARG A 374 -13.61 0.13 -21.32
N GLN A 375 -14.58 -0.53 -20.74
CA GLN A 375 -15.32 -0.06 -19.57
C GLN A 375 -15.16 -1.08 -18.45
N TYR A 376 -14.49 -0.66 -17.36
CA TYR A 376 -14.36 -1.47 -16.16
C TYR A 376 -15.43 -1.08 -15.14
N SER A 377 -16.05 -2.07 -14.54
CA SER A 377 -16.96 -1.92 -13.39
C SER A 377 -16.55 -2.91 -12.33
N SER A 378 -15.94 -2.44 -11.23
CA SER A 378 -15.43 -3.26 -10.15
C SER A 378 -16.19 -3.00 -8.85
N LYS A 379 -16.77 -4.04 -8.28
CA LYS A 379 -17.27 -4.05 -6.90
C LYS A 379 -16.17 -4.61 -6.01
N ILE A 380 -15.74 -3.82 -5.04
CA ILE A 380 -14.64 -4.16 -4.15
C ILE A 380 -15.19 -4.25 -2.73
N ASP A 381 -15.17 -5.45 -2.14
CA ASP A 381 -15.52 -5.71 -0.75
C ASP A 381 -14.22 -5.99 0.03
N ARG A 382 -13.90 -5.15 1.04
CA ARG A 382 -12.79 -5.35 1.97
C ARG A 382 -13.31 -5.64 3.35
N SER A 383 -12.76 -6.64 4.00
CA SER A 383 -13.04 -6.93 5.40
C SER A 383 -11.76 -7.27 6.14
N GLY A 384 -11.72 -6.92 7.41
CA GLY A 384 -10.61 -7.25 8.26
C GLY A 384 -11.07 -7.38 9.71
N ILE A 385 -10.52 -8.34 10.40
CA ILE A 385 -10.64 -8.49 11.84
C ILE A 385 -9.27 -8.69 12.44
N GLU A 386 -9.01 -8.02 13.54
CA GLU A 386 -7.81 -8.22 14.34
C GLU A 386 -8.17 -8.40 15.82
N THR A 387 -7.38 -9.20 16.50
CA THR A 387 -7.46 -9.43 17.93
C THR A 387 -6.06 -9.44 18.50
N GLN A 388 -5.85 -8.71 19.58
CA GLN A 388 -4.64 -8.80 20.38
C GLN A 388 -4.99 -9.07 21.83
N LEU A 389 -4.35 -10.09 22.38
CA LEU A 389 -4.36 -10.43 23.79
C LEU A 389 -2.95 -10.24 24.32
N ASP A 390 -2.76 -9.46 25.35
CA ASP A 390 -1.47 -9.37 26.04
C ASP A 390 -1.65 -9.67 27.53
N TYR A 391 -0.73 -10.47 28.08
CA TYR A 391 -0.73 -10.82 29.49
C TYR A 391 0.61 -10.50 30.15
N ASN A 392 0.57 -9.65 31.15
CA ASN A 392 1.71 -9.26 31.95
C ASN A 392 1.75 -10.13 33.22
N PHE A 393 2.60 -11.16 33.25
CA PHE A 393 2.79 -11.97 34.45
C PHE A 393 3.30 -11.12 35.61
N ASN A 394 4.22 -10.22 35.28
CA ASN A 394 4.82 -9.24 36.19
C ASN A 394 5.50 -8.13 35.37
N SER A 395 6.19 -7.20 36.02
CA SER A 395 6.92 -6.11 35.34
C SER A 395 8.11 -6.56 34.48
N LYS A 396 8.49 -7.85 34.53
CA LYS A 396 9.63 -8.41 33.80
C LYS A 396 9.24 -9.33 32.65
N ASN A 397 8.04 -9.95 32.74
CA ASN A 397 7.63 -11.02 31.81
C ASN A 397 6.24 -10.73 31.26
N SER A 398 6.14 -10.76 29.93
CA SER A 398 4.86 -10.61 29.24
C SER A 398 4.81 -11.54 28.04
N ILE A 399 3.62 -11.95 27.68
CA ILE A 399 3.31 -12.68 26.46
C ILE A 399 2.20 -11.95 25.71
N SER A 400 2.20 -11.98 24.42
CA SER A 400 1.13 -11.42 23.60
C SER A 400 0.82 -12.35 22.42
N LEU A 401 -0.47 -12.53 22.16
CA LEU A 401 -1.00 -13.22 21.00
C LEU A 401 -1.67 -12.16 20.12
N PHE A 402 -1.25 -12.07 18.88
CA PHE A 402 -1.86 -11.26 17.83
C PHE A 402 -2.42 -12.19 16.76
N ALA A 403 -3.65 -11.95 16.33
CA ALA A 403 -4.27 -12.66 15.23
C ALA A 403 -5.00 -11.68 14.33
N THR A 404 -4.85 -11.82 13.03
CA THR A 404 -5.58 -11.03 12.04
C THR A 404 -6.03 -11.89 10.85
N TYR A 405 -7.20 -11.57 10.34
CA TYR A 405 -7.72 -12.06 9.06
C TYR A 405 -8.12 -10.86 8.21
N LEU A 406 -7.61 -10.81 7.00
CA LEU A 406 -7.87 -9.76 6.02
C LEU A 406 -8.40 -10.40 4.75
N GLN A 407 -9.37 -9.79 4.12
CA GLN A 407 -9.98 -10.28 2.89
C GLN A 407 -10.29 -9.11 1.95
N LEU A 408 -9.96 -9.29 0.68
CA LEU A 408 -10.31 -8.42 -0.44
C LEU A 408 -11.01 -9.27 -1.50
N ASN A 409 -12.24 -8.91 -1.87
CA ASN A 409 -12.97 -9.55 -2.94
C ASN A 409 -13.32 -8.49 -4.00
N GLU A 410 -12.67 -8.57 -5.14
CA GLU A 410 -12.93 -7.71 -6.28
C GLU A 410 -13.69 -8.47 -7.37
N ARG A 411 -14.85 -7.94 -7.76
CA ARG A 411 -15.67 -8.49 -8.84
C ARG A 411 -15.74 -7.48 -9.97
N THR A 412 -15.15 -7.84 -11.09
CA THR A 412 -15.00 -6.94 -12.23
C THR A 412 -15.76 -7.45 -13.44
N THR A 413 -16.52 -6.57 -14.06
CA THR A 413 -17.04 -6.73 -15.42
C THR A 413 -16.27 -5.77 -16.32
N ARG A 414 -15.70 -6.30 -17.40
CA ARG A 414 -15.04 -5.53 -18.45
C ARG A 414 -15.78 -5.71 -19.77
N ILE A 415 -16.26 -4.60 -20.32
CA ILE A 415 -16.79 -4.54 -21.68
C ILE A 415 -15.74 -3.90 -22.56
N THR A 416 -15.34 -4.56 -23.63
CA THR A 416 -14.29 -4.11 -24.54
C THR A 416 -14.81 -4.09 -25.96
N SER A 417 -14.57 -3.01 -26.69
CA SER A 417 -14.56 -3.01 -28.16
C SER A 417 -13.10 -2.99 -28.60
N ASP A 418 -12.68 -4.03 -29.26
CA ASP A 418 -11.33 -4.25 -29.74
C ASP A 418 -11.32 -4.11 -31.26
N SER A 419 -10.63 -3.11 -31.77
CA SER A 419 -10.50 -2.83 -33.20
C SER A 419 -9.14 -3.30 -33.70
N LEU A 420 -9.13 -4.42 -34.40
CA LEU A 420 -7.92 -4.97 -35.03
C LEU A 420 -7.51 -4.11 -36.23
N LEU A 421 -6.28 -3.61 -36.19
CA LEU A 421 -5.75 -2.69 -37.21
C LEU A 421 -5.15 -3.45 -38.40
N GLY A 422 -5.34 -2.91 -39.59
CA GLY A 422 -4.72 -3.44 -40.79
C GLY A 422 -3.24 -3.10 -40.88
N GLY A 423 -2.40 -4.08 -41.12
CA GLY A 423 -0.96 -3.87 -41.34
C GLY A 423 -0.25 -3.23 -40.14
N TYR A 424 0.81 -2.46 -40.41
CA TYR A 424 1.47 -1.65 -39.37
C TYR A 424 0.78 -0.29 -39.24
N SER A 425 -0.10 -0.12 -38.27
CA SER A 425 -0.59 1.20 -37.91
C SER A 425 0.43 1.90 -37.04
N THR A 426 1.01 2.98 -37.60
CA THR A 426 1.99 3.82 -36.89
C THR A 426 1.40 5.21 -36.65
N PRO A 427 1.99 6.06 -35.78
CA PRO A 427 1.55 7.45 -35.66
C PRO A 427 1.51 8.22 -36.99
N ASN A 428 2.35 7.85 -37.95
CA ASN A 428 2.45 8.51 -39.25
C ASN A 428 1.59 7.88 -40.32
N ASN A 429 1.04 6.69 -40.08
CA ASN A 429 0.23 5.94 -41.03
C ASN A 429 -0.79 5.06 -40.31
N TYR A 430 -1.95 5.64 -39.99
CA TYR A 430 -3.08 4.91 -39.44
C TYR A 430 -3.88 4.26 -40.58
N VAL A 431 -3.85 2.94 -40.67
CA VAL A 431 -4.46 2.16 -41.73
C VAL A 431 -5.95 1.90 -41.50
N GLY A 432 -6.45 2.12 -40.30
CA GLY A 432 -7.84 1.81 -39.93
C GLY A 432 -8.03 0.36 -39.46
N SER A 433 -9.25 0.04 -39.05
CA SER A 433 -9.60 -1.28 -38.54
C SER A 433 -10.09 -2.18 -39.67
N PHE A 434 -9.72 -3.46 -39.65
CA PHE A 434 -10.29 -4.48 -40.55
C PHE A 434 -11.17 -5.51 -39.84
N ALA A 435 -11.12 -5.58 -38.52
CA ALA A 435 -12.06 -6.34 -37.72
C ALA A 435 -12.35 -5.62 -36.38
N ILE A 436 -13.53 -5.85 -35.86
CA ILE A 436 -13.94 -5.35 -34.54
C ILE A 436 -14.43 -6.54 -33.73
N TYR A 437 -13.88 -6.70 -32.51
CA TYR A 437 -14.27 -7.72 -31.55
C TYR A 437 -14.90 -7.08 -30.33
N ASP A 438 -16.18 -7.36 -30.10
CA ASP A 438 -16.88 -6.97 -28.88
C ASP A 438 -16.71 -8.10 -27.85
N LYS A 439 -16.01 -7.79 -26.74
CA LYS A 439 -15.64 -8.74 -25.70
C LYS A 439 -16.30 -8.39 -24.39
N THR A 440 -16.83 -9.40 -23.71
CA THR A 440 -17.27 -9.29 -22.32
C THR A 440 -16.44 -10.22 -21.46
N GLN A 441 -15.81 -9.69 -20.44
CA GLN A 441 -15.08 -10.46 -19.44
C GLN A 441 -15.72 -10.24 -18.06
N THR A 442 -15.85 -11.32 -17.33
CA THR A 442 -16.27 -11.31 -15.92
C THR A 442 -15.22 -12.03 -15.07
N ARG A 443 -14.95 -11.46 -13.89
CA ARG A 443 -13.90 -11.96 -13.00
C ARG A 443 -14.30 -11.73 -11.54
N SER A 444 -14.05 -12.73 -10.70
CA SER A 444 -14.06 -12.63 -9.25
C SER A 444 -12.65 -12.94 -8.73
N ASP A 445 -12.06 -12.04 -7.97
CA ASP A 445 -10.71 -12.16 -7.40
C ASP A 445 -10.80 -12.02 -5.89
N LEU A 446 -10.64 -13.13 -5.19
CA LEU A 446 -10.71 -13.21 -3.74
C LEU A 446 -9.30 -13.40 -3.18
N GLN A 447 -8.83 -12.42 -2.46
CA GLN A 447 -7.55 -12.47 -1.74
C GLN A 447 -7.80 -12.49 -0.25
N SER A 448 -7.01 -13.27 0.48
CA SER A 448 -7.07 -13.31 1.93
C SER A 448 -5.68 -13.48 2.55
N ILE A 449 -5.49 -12.90 3.73
CA ILE A 449 -4.28 -13.06 4.54
C ILE A 449 -4.72 -13.40 5.96
N TYR A 450 -4.20 -14.48 6.47
CA TYR A 450 -4.32 -14.90 7.85
C TYR A 450 -2.94 -14.86 8.52
N ASN A 451 -2.84 -14.25 9.69
CA ASN A 451 -1.59 -14.21 10.47
C ASN A 451 -1.89 -14.42 11.94
N VAL A 452 -1.13 -15.31 12.57
CA VAL A 452 -1.10 -15.50 14.01
C VAL A 452 0.34 -15.38 14.49
N THR A 453 0.55 -14.51 15.47
CA THR A 453 1.87 -14.24 16.05
C THR A 453 1.81 -14.33 17.57
N LEU A 454 2.58 -15.25 18.14
CA LEU A 454 2.82 -15.36 19.57
C LEU A 454 4.17 -14.74 19.89
N GLN A 455 4.20 -13.75 20.79
CA GLN A 455 5.42 -13.04 21.18
C GLN A 455 5.63 -13.09 22.68
N GLY A 456 6.88 -13.26 23.10
CA GLY A 456 7.29 -13.18 24.51
C GLY A 456 8.33 -12.09 24.69
N LYS A 457 8.26 -11.41 25.84
CA LYS A 457 9.28 -10.44 26.30
C LYS A 457 9.64 -10.78 27.74
N ASN A 458 10.93 -11.05 27.97
CA ASN A 458 11.44 -11.52 29.23
C ASN A 458 12.67 -10.70 29.64
N LYS A 459 12.59 -10.03 30.78
CA LYS A 459 13.73 -9.42 31.44
C LYS A 459 14.38 -10.48 32.34
N LEU A 460 15.34 -11.23 31.79
CA LEU A 460 16.02 -12.34 32.49
C LEU A 460 16.84 -11.83 33.67
N THR A 461 17.55 -10.71 33.47
CA THR A 461 18.22 -9.94 34.51
C THR A 461 18.03 -8.45 34.29
N ASP A 462 18.51 -7.59 35.18
CA ASP A 462 18.43 -6.12 34.94
C ASP A 462 19.20 -5.68 33.69
N ARG A 463 20.17 -6.47 33.24
CA ARG A 463 20.99 -6.20 32.07
C ARG A 463 20.63 -7.03 30.85
N LEU A 464 19.97 -8.19 31.00
CA LEU A 464 19.70 -9.12 29.92
C LEU A 464 18.19 -9.19 29.64
N LEU A 465 17.82 -8.81 28.42
CA LEU A 465 16.47 -8.88 27.87
C LEU A 465 16.44 -9.93 26.77
N ALA A 466 15.39 -10.75 26.76
CA ALA A 466 15.09 -11.67 25.68
C ALA A 466 13.72 -11.33 25.10
N ASP A 467 13.62 -11.32 23.79
CA ASP A 467 12.34 -11.29 23.06
C ASP A 467 12.33 -12.39 22.00
N TRP A 468 11.16 -13.00 21.79
CA TRP A 468 10.97 -14.05 20.82
C TRP A 468 9.59 -13.96 20.17
N SER A 469 9.46 -14.50 18.95
CA SER A 469 8.21 -14.57 18.23
C SER A 469 8.10 -15.89 17.48
N LEU A 470 6.91 -16.50 17.51
CA LEU A 470 6.50 -17.62 16.68
C LEU A 470 5.35 -17.14 15.80
N VAL A 471 5.44 -17.42 14.52
CA VAL A 471 4.52 -16.86 13.51
C VAL A 471 4.04 -17.99 12.61
N ALA A 472 2.74 -18.02 12.40
CA ALA A 472 2.10 -18.83 11.35
C ALA A 472 1.23 -17.91 10.51
N SER A 473 1.47 -17.89 9.21
CA SER A 473 0.75 -17.02 8.27
C SER A 473 0.39 -17.80 7.00
N GLU A 474 -0.73 -17.45 6.42
CA GLU A 474 -1.17 -17.98 5.13
C GLU A 474 -1.80 -16.84 4.32
N ALA A 475 -1.42 -16.74 3.04
CA ALA A 475 -2.07 -15.87 2.08
C ALA A 475 -2.64 -16.72 0.94
N LYS A 476 -3.87 -16.40 0.52
CA LYS A 476 -4.56 -17.09 -0.57
C LYS A 476 -5.07 -16.11 -1.60
N ARG A 477 -5.08 -16.55 -2.85
CA ARG A 477 -5.80 -15.92 -3.93
C ARG A 477 -6.60 -16.96 -4.68
N GLU A 478 -7.89 -16.67 -4.86
CA GLU A 478 -8.83 -17.51 -5.59
C GLU A 478 -9.44 -16.66 -6.69
N VAL A 479 -9.21 -17.05 -7.93
CA VAL A 479 -9.79 -16.40 -9.13
C VAL A 479 -10.53 -17.47 -9.92
N PRO A 480 -11.73 -17.85 -9.44
CA PRO A 480 -12.49 -18.92 -10.07
C PRO A 480 -13.19 -18.41 -11.32
N ASP A 481 -13.16 -19.21 -12.36
CA ASP A 481 -14.05 -19.13 -13.51
C ASP A 481 -14.07 -17.74 -14.17
N VAL A 482 -12.89 -17.18 -14.43
CA VAL A 482 -12.79 -15.98 -15.28
C VAL A 482 -13.35 -16.35 -16.65
N ALA A 483 -14.39 -15.66 -17.07
CA ALA A 483 -15.03 -15.93 -18.34
C ALA A 483 -14.85 -14.74 -19.29
N GLU A 484 -14.41 -15.00 -20.50
CA GLU A 484 -14.35 -14.01 -21.57
C GLU A 484 -15.00 -14.56 -22.83
N PHE A 485 -15.85 -13.76 -23.43
CA PHE A 485 -16.57 -14.08 -24.64
C PHE A 485 -16.33 -12.98 -25.68
N SER A 486 -16.15 -13.36 -26.94
CA SER A 486 -15.83 -12.47 -28.04
C SER A 486 -16.77 -12.67 -29.23
N VAL A 487 -17.24 -11.56 -29.80
CA VAL A 487 -18.01 -11.53 -31.05
C VAL A 487 -17.26 -10.66 -32.06
N GLY A 488 -16.81 -11.26 -33.13
CA GLY A 488 -16.05 -10.61 -34.19
C GLY A 488 -16.94 -10.15 -35.36
N ARG A 489 -16.54 -9.06 -35.98
CA ARG A 489 -17.12 -8.51 -37.22
C ARG A 489 -15.98 -8.04 -38.12
N GLU A 490 -15.98 -8.49 -39.37
CA GLU A 490 -15.02 -7.96 -40.36
C GLU A 490 -15.47 -6.59 -40.85
N VAL A 491 -14.50 -5.74 -41.10
CA VAL A 491 -14.67 -4.40 -41.64
C VAL A 491 -14.01 -4.36 -43.00
N ASN A 492 -14.82 -4.46 -44.06
CA ASN A 492 -14.34 -4.44 -45.43
C ASN A 492 -14.38 -3.00 -45.97
N PRO A 493 -13.24 -2.39 -46.30
CA PRO A 493 -13.23 -1.09 -46.95
C PRO A 493 -13.84 -1.22 -48.36
N ASN A 494 -14.88 -0.47 -48.58
CA ASN A 494 -15.39 -0.34 -49.95
C ASN A 494 -14.50 0.62 -50.74
N THR A 495 -13.60 0.06 -51.57
CA THR A 495 -12.57 0.84 -52.28
C THR A 495 -13.13 1.85 -53.28
N ASN A 496 -14.44 1.74 -53.63
CA ASN A 496 -15.06 2.63 -54.59
C ASN A 496 -15.72 3.90 -54.04
N ASN A 497 -16.10 3.91 -52.74
CA ASN A 497 -16.88 5.00 -52.16
C ASN A 497 -16.31 5.55 -50.85
N GLY A 498 -15.21 5.02 -50.35
CA GLY A 498 -14.69 5.36 -49.00
C GLY A 498 -15.62 4.97 -47.83
N THR A 499 -16.60 4.11 -48.09
CA THR A 499 -17.50 3.55 -47.09
C THR A 499 -16.99 2.18 -46.64
N PHE A 500 -17.28 1.83 -45.38
CA PHE A 500 -16.96 0.51 -44.82
C PHE A 500 -18.22 -0.35 -44.80
N THR A 501 -18.13 -1.60 -45.20
CA THR A 501 -19.17 -2.60 -44.95
C THR A 501 -18.74 -3.46 -43.75
N ILE A 502 -19.64 -3.62 -42.77
CA ILE A 502 -19.43 -4.46 -41.62
C ILE A 502 -20.16 -5.78 -41.83
N SER A 503 -19.45 -6.90 -41.71
CA SER A 503 -20.04 -8.23 -41.81
C SER A 503 -21.03 -8.50 -40.66
N SER A 504 -21.88 -9.50 -40.81
CA SER A 504 -22.67 -10.04 -39.72
C SER A 504 -21.74 -10.51 -38.57
N PRO A 505 -22.13 -10.29 -37.30
CA PRO A 505 -21.31 -10.71 -36.20
C PRO A 505 -21.17 -12.22 -36.11
N VAL A 506 -19.95 -12.70 -35.89
CA VAL A 506 -19.60 -14.10 -35.70
C VAL A 506 -19.06 -14.30 -34.30
N VAL A 507 -19.54 -15.34 -33.62
CA VAL A 507 -18.98 -15.74 -32.32
C VAL A 507 -17.59 -16.29 -32.56
N GLU A 508 -16.62 -15.72 -31.83
CA GLU A 508 -15.25 -16.19 -31.85
C GLU A 508 -15.05 -17.28 -30.78
N ASN A 509 -14.12 -17.09 -29.89
CA ASN A 509 -13.82 -18.03 -28.81
C ASN A 509 -14.37 -17.53 -27.46
N GLU A 510 -14.71 -18.48 -26.60
CA GLU A 510 -14.91 -18.24 -25.17
C GLU A 510 -13.70 -18.79 -24.41
N SER A 511 -13.17 -18.03 -23.48
CA SER A 511 -12.14 -18.50 -22.56
C SER A 511 -12.67 -18.61 -21.14
N ARG A 512 -12.20 -19.61 -20.43
CA ARG A 512 -12.52 -19.86 -19.01
C ARG A 512 -11.22 -20.19 -18.28
N GLU A 513 -10.98 -19.50 -17.14
CA GLU A 513 -9.73 -19.62 -16.41
C GLU A 513 -9.96 -19.73 -14.90
N TRP A 514 -9.18 -20.59 -14.25
CA TRP A 514 -9.15 -20.77 -12.78
C TRP A 514 -7.73 -20.61 -12.29
N ILE A 515 -7.54 -19.71 -11.33
CA ILE A 515 -6.26 -19.50 -10.67
C ILE A 515 -6.44 -19.67 -9.16
N HIS A 516 -5.61 -20.51 -8.56
CA HIS A 516 -5.55 -20.70 -7.12
C HIS A 516 -4.11 -20.57 -6.66
N ASN A 517 -3.86 -19.73 -5.68
CA ASN A 517 -2.54 -19.58 -5.07
C ASN A 517 -2.65 -19.66 -3.56
N THR A 518 -1.76 -20.43 -2.94
CA THR A 518 -1.61 -20.52 -1.49
C THR A 518 -0.14 -20.31 -1.14
N ASP A 519 0.15 -19.33 -0.28
CA ASP A 519 1.49 -19.00 0.23
C ASP A 519 1.46 -19.14 1.77
N LYS A 520 2.10 -20.17 2.32
CA LYS A 520 2.21 -20.45 3.76
C LYS A 520 3.59 -20.06 4.27
N ASP A 521 3.63 -19.48 5.46
CA ASP A 521 4.86 -19.05 6.12
C ASP A 521 4.82 -19.46 7.59
N LEU A 522 5.83 -20.23 8.03
CA LEU A 522 6.07 -20.57 9.43
C LEU A 522 7.43 -20.01 9.82
N SER A 523 7.46 -19.10 10.79
CA SER A 523 8.72 -18.47 11.18
C SER A 523 8.89 -18.31 12.69
N GLY A 524 10.15 -18.38 13.12
CA GLY A 524 10.57 -18.19 14.50
C GLY A 524 11.69 -17.17 14.58
N TYR A 525 11.60 -16.26 15.55
CA TYR A 525 12.59 -15.21 15.83
C TYR A 525 13.01 -15.29 17.30
N GLY A 526 14.29 -15.11 17.57
CA GLY A 526 14.81 -14.99 18.93
C GLY A 526 15.87 -13.92 19.04
N ASN A 527 15.75 -13.03 20.02
CA ASN A 527 16.65 -11.91 20.23
C ASN A 527 17.08 -11.81 21.69
N LEU A 528 18.34 -11.49 21.91
CA LEU A 528 18.94 -11.21 23.22
C LEU A 528 19.59 -9.83 23.19
N LYS A 529 19.32 -8.99 24.18
CA LYS A 529 19.88 -7.64 24.32
C LYS A 529 20.54 -7.51 25.70
N TYR A 530 21.88 -7.34 25.70
CA TYR A 530 22.68 -7.17 26.93
C TYR A 530 23.09 -5.71 27.10
N LYS A 531 22.61 -5.10 28.17
CA LYS A 531 22.94 -3.73 28.57
C LYS A 531 24.23 -3.70 29.37
N THR A 532 25.16 -2.87 28.97
CA THR A 532 26.45 -2.70 29.62
C THR A 532 26.94 -1.26 29.53
N THR A 533 28.09 -1.01 30.10
CA THR A 533 28.86 0.24 30.00
C THR A 533 30.23 -0.09 29.42
N ILE A 534 30.68 0.64 28.43
CA ILE A 534 32.01 0.54 27.83
C ILE A 534 32.63 1.92 27.94
N ALA A 535 33.80 2.02 28.56
CA ALA A 535 34.51 3.27 28.82
C ALA A 535 33.63 4.39 29.42
N GLY A 536 32.78 4.03 30.40
CA GLY A 536 31.85 4.95 31.07
C GLY A 536 30.59 5.32 30.26
N ASN A 537 30.44 4.86 29.04
CA ASN A 537 29.33 5.16 28.15
C ASN A 537 28.35 3.97 28.03
N SER A 538 27.07 4.28 27.82
CA SER A 538 26.05 3.25 27.69
C SER A 538 26.20 2.45 26.39
N ALA A 539 26.16 1.13 26.53
CA ALA A 539 26.23 0.20 25.41
C ALA A 539 25.14 -0.89 25.51
N VAL A 540 24.65 -1.36 24.36
CA VAL A 540 23.74 -2.51 24.26
C VAL A 540 24.25 -3.44 23.16
N ALA A 541 24.70 -4.62 23.54
CA ALA A 541 24.99 -5.70 22.62
C ALA A 541 23.70 -6.46 22.31
N GLY A 542 23.41 -6.70 21.03
CA GLY A 542 22.27 -7.46 20.55
C GLY A 542 22.70 -8.64 19.72
N PHE A 543 22.08 -9.78 19.94
CA PHE A 543 22.28 -11.01 19.17
C PHE A 543 20.92 -11.62 18.88
N GLY A 544 20.77 -12.22 17.72
CA GLY A 544 19.53 -12.90 17.41
C GLY A 544 19.61 -13.76 16.19
N GLY A 545 18.55 -14.49 15.95
CA GLY A 545 18.40 -15.39 14.83
C GLY A 545 16.96 -15.54 14.41
N MET A 546 16.79 -16.05 13.20
CA MET A 546 15.49 -16.31 12.59
C MET A 546 15.58 -17.60 11.77
N TYR A 547 14.50 -18.36 11.79
CA TYR A 547 14.19 -19.37 10.81
C TYR A 547 12.84 -19.12 10.17
N ARG A 548 12.76 -19.30 8.86
CA ARG A 548 11.52 -19.24 8.09
C ARG A 548 11.45 -20.42 7.14
N HIS A 549 10.31 -21.09 7.15
CA HIS A 549 9.90 -22.07 6.17
C HIS A 549 8.68 -21.52 5.43
N LYS A 550 8.75 -21.52 4.10
CA LYS A 550 7.67 -21.05 3.22
C LYS A 550 7.36 -22.11 2.19
N GLU A 551 6.06 -22.37 2.01
CA GLU A 551 5.52 -23.20 0.93
C GLU A 551 4.58 -22.38 0.08
N ARG A 552 4.69 -22.53 -1.23
CA ARG A 552 3.75 -21.92 -2.18
C ARG A 552 3.29 -22.96 -3.18
N ASP A 553 1.97 -23.04 -3.33
CA ASP A 553 1.29 -23.82 -4.36
C ASP A 553 0.54 -22.87 -5.28
N ASN A 554 0.79 -22.97 -6.57
CA ASN A 554 0.07 -22.25 -7.60
C ASN A 554 -0.58 -23.22 -8.57
N TYR A 555 -1.82 -22.92 -8.92
CA TYR A 555 -2.61 -23.64 -9.90
C TYR A 555 -3.18 -22.64 -10.87
N ASP A 556 -3.06 -22.94 -12.17
CA ASP A 556 -3.63 -22.15 -13.25
C ASP A 556 -4.13 -23.10 -14.33
N ASN A 557 -5.40 -22.94 -14.71
CA ASN A 557 -6.04 -23.79 -15.68
C ASN A 557 -6.94 -23.00 -16.62
N VAL A 558 -6.61 -23.01 -17.89
CA VAL A 558 -7.32 -22.26 -18.94
C VAL A 558 -7.99 -23.22 -19.92
N TYR A 559 -9.23 -22.91 -20.26
CA TYR A 559 -10.01 -23.60 -21.29
C TYR A 559 -10.40 -22.61 -22.38
N THR A 560 -10.30 -23.06 -23.64
CA THR A 560 -10.80 -22.32 -24.80
C THR A 560 -11.95 -23.11 -25.41
N LEU A 561 -13.11 -22.48 -25.53
CA LEU A 561 -14.29 -23.03 -26.17
C LEU A 561 -14.40 -22.40 -27.55
N THR A 562 -14.32 -23.22 -28.59
CA THR A 562 -14.43 -22.79 -29.98
C THR A 562 -15.82 -23.10 -30.50
N PRO A 563 -16.52 -22.15 -31.14
CA PRO A 563 -17.81 -22.40 -31.77
C PRO A 563 -17.72 -23.50 -32.83
N VAL A 564 -18.72 -24.35 -32.90
CA VAL A 564 -18.85 -25.30 -33.99
C VAL A 564 -19.13 -24.50 -35.26
N SER A 565 -18.35 -24.69 -36.29
CA SER A 565 -18.58 -24.08 -37.62
C SER A 565 -19.86 -24.60 -38.24
N ASP A 566 -20.96 -23.89 -38.02
CA ASP A 566 -22.23 -24.09 -38.72
C ASP A 566 -22.40 -22.86 -39.63
N SER A 567 -22.38 -23.09 -40.93
CA SER A 567 -22.44 -22.06 -41.97
C SER A 567 -23.74 -21.21 -41.95
N ASN A 568 -24.67 -21.50 -41.08
CA ASN A 568 -25.97 -20.82 -40.96
C ASN A 568 -26.23 -20.13 -39.61
N SER A 569 -25.25 -20.00 -38.70
CA SER A 569 -25.48 -19.40 -37.37
C SER A 569 -25.42 -17.88 -37.45
N ASN A 570 -26.51 -17.22 -37.73
CA ASN A 570 -26.71 -15.81 -37.48
C ASN A 570 -26.82 -15.58 -35.95
N TYR A 571 -25.73 -15.25 -35.27
CA TYR A 571 -25.75 -14.91 -33.85
C TYR A 571 -26.11 -13.44 -33.65
N GLN A 572 -27.40 -13.12 -33.61
CA GLN A 572 -27.82 -11.74 -33.33
C GLN A 572 -27.79 -11.37 -31.84
N GLN A 573 -27.77 -12.35 -30.96
CA GLN A 573 -27.71 -12.14 -29.50
C GLN A 573 -26.81 -13.19 -28.84
N PHE A 574 -25.79 -12.75 -28.24
CA PHE A 574 -24.80 -13.47 -27.47
C PHE A 574 -25.40 -14.39 -26.38
N ILE A 575 -26.49 -13.95 -25.72
CA ILE A 575 -27.19 -14.68 -24.64
C ILE A 575 -27.91 -15.94 -25.12
N SER A 576 -28.16 -16.09 -26.41
CA SER A 576 -28.94 -17.18 -26.98
C SER A 576 -28.15 -18.31 -27.64
N ILE A 577 -26.82 -18.30 -27.52
CA ILE A 577 -25.98 -19.35 -28.12
C ILE A 577 -26.07 -20.61 -27.26
N PRO A 578 -26.65 -21.71 -27.78
CA PRO A 578 -26.76 -22.93 -27.00
C PRO A 578 -25.38 -23.54 -26.75
N ALA A 579 -25.15 -24.13 -25.57
CA ALA A 579 -23.91 -24.85 -25.26
C ALA A 579 -23.54 -25.93 -26.29
N SER A 580 -24.51 -26.51 -27.00
CA SER A 580 -24.30 -27.47 -28.08
C SER A 580 -23.58 -26.90 -29.32
N LYS A 581 -23.42 -25.55 -29.40
CA LYS A 581 -22.72 -24.87 -30.50
C LYS A 581 -21.23 -24.70 -30.28
N PHE A 582 -20.71 -25.15 -29.13
CA PHE A 582 -19.31 -25.10 -28.82
C PHE A 582 -18.66 -26.47 -28.76
N THR A 583 -17.41 -26.56 -29.17
CA THR A 583 -16.53 -27.66 -28.86
C THR A 583 -15.53 -27.23 -27.81
N PHE A 584 -15.11 -28.15 -26.99
CA PHE A 584 -14.14 -27.91 -25.94
C PHE A 584 -12.73 -28.26 -26.47
N ILE A 585 -11.79 -27.33 -26.32
CA ILE A 585 -10.37 -27.56 -26.58
C ILE A 585 -9.59 -27.20 -25.33
N PRO A 586 -9.02 -28.17 -24.61
CA PRO A 586 -8.15 -27.85 -23.48
C PRO A 586 -6.95 -27.06 -23.98
N TYR A 587 -6.61 -25.96 -23.30
CA TYR A 587 -5.51 -25.06 -23.64
C TYR A 587 -4.20 -25.83 -23.95
N ASN A 588 -3.87 -26.81 -23.12
CA ASN A 588 -2.65 -27.61 -23.27
C ASN A 588 -2.68 -28.56 -24.48
N ALA A 589 -3.83 -29.04 -24.89
CA ALA A 589 -3.96 -29.90 -26.08
C ALA A 589 -3.81 -29.09 -27.35
N ALA A 590 -4.26 -27.84 -27.40
CA ALA A 590 -4.11 -26.97 -28.56
C ALA A 590 -2.65 -26.60 -28.85
N LEU A 591 -1.80 -26.59 -27.83
CA LEU A 591 -0.36 -26.36 -27.96
C LEU A 591 0.47 -27.63 -28.16
N GLY A 592 -0.15 -28.80 -28.36
CA GLY A 592 0.55 -30.06 -28.43
C GLY A 592 1.16 -30.53 -27.11
N ASN A 593 0.87 -29.84 -26.00
CA ASN A 593 1.32 -30.15 -24.63
C ASN A 593 0.23 -30.98 -23.94
N ALA A 594 0.17 -32.28 -24.22
CA ALA A 594 -0.78 -33.19 -23.60
C ALA A 594 -0.63 -33.36 -22.08
N ALA A 595 0.36 -32.79 -21.47
CA ALA A 595 0.82 -33.23 -20.16
C ALA A 595 0.80 -32.19 -19.04
N GLY A 596 0.12 -31.09 -19.13
CA GLY A 596 0.03 -30.25 -17.93
C GLY A 596 -0.28 -28.80 -18.14
N ASN A 597 -0.89 -28.21 -17.13
CA ASN A 597 -1.11 -26.78 -17.03
C ASN A 597 0.23 -26.11 -16.67
N PRO A 598 0.79 -25.26 -17.51
CA PRO A 598 2.12 -24.69 -17.27
C PRO A 598 2.18 -23.82 -16.00
N GLY A 599 1.06 -23.21 -15.59
CA GLY A 599 0.92 -22.41 -14.40
C GLY A 599 0.87 -23.20 -13.07
N ILE A 600 0.94 -24.54 -13.09
CA ILE A 600 0.98 -25.33 -11.85
C ILE A 600 2.41 -25.46 -11.38
N TYR A 601 2.69 -25.03 -10.18
CA TYR A 601 3.99 -25.23 -9.54
C TYR A 601 3.88 -25.30 -8.01
N HIS A 602 4.84 -26.01 -7.43
CA HIS A 602 5.11 -26.06 -5.99
C HIS A 602 6.49 -25.45 -5.73
N PHE A 603 6.59 -24.57 -4.72
CA PHE A 603 7.80 -23.84 -4.36
C PHE A 603 8.04 -23.88 -2.86
N ASN A 604 9.25 -24.27 -2.44
CA ASN A 604 9.72 -24.24 -1.05
C ASN A 604 10.83 -23.21 -0.89
N GLU A 605 10.82 -22.50 0.24
CA GLU A 605 11.90 -21.61 0.64
C GLU A 605 12.22 -21.77 2.13
N ASN A 606 13.49 -22.01 2.43
CA ASN A 606 14.00 -22.03 3.80
C ASN A 606 15.04 -20.95 3.98
N ILE A 607 14.87 -20.09 4.97
CA ILE A 607 15.79 -19.01 5.30
C ILE A 607 16.25 -19.15 6.74
N TRP A 608 17.57 -19.27 6.94
CA TRP A 608 18.23 -19.20 8.23
C TRP A 608 18.98 -17.87 8.32
N ALA A 609 18.82 -17.16 9.41
CA ALA A 609 19.53 -15.92 9.62
C ALA A 609 20.05 -15.80 11.06
N ALA A 610 21.20 -15.17 11.18
CA ALA A 610 21.77 -14.78 12.47
C ALA A 610 22.33 -13.37 12.38
N TYR A 611 22.30 -12.61 13.47
CA TYR A 611 22.91 -11.30 13.54
C TYR A 611 23.57 -11.02 14.88
N GLY A 612 24.59 -10.13 14.84
CA GLY A 612 25.18 -9.49 16.00
C GLY A 612 25.27 -8.00 15.79
N GLN A 613 24.94 -7.22 16.81
CA GLN A 613 24.98 -5.75 16.75
C GLN A 613 25.42 -5.13 18.06
N LEU A 614 25.99 -3.93 17.99
CA LEU A 614 26.34 -3.11 19.13
C LEU A 614 25.73 -1.71 18.96
N LYS A 615 24.90 -1.29 19.92
CA LYS A 615 24.48 0.09 20.07
C LYS A 615 25.35 0.73 21.12
N TYR A 616 26.03 1.85 20.78
CA TYR A 616 26.98 2.54 21.65
C TYR A 616 26.72 4.04 21.64
N ASN A 617 26.56 4.62 22.81
CA ASN A 617 26.35 6.06 22.98
C ASN A 617 27.64 6.69 23.54
N ILE A 618 28.19 7.73 22.90
CA ILE A 618 29.33 8.48 23.38
C ILE A 618 28.84 9.81 23.94
N GLY A 619 28.86 9.94 25.26
CA GLY A 619 28.25 11.05 25.95
C GLY A 619 26.75 11.13 25.68
N THR A 620 26.22 12.34 25.49
CA THR A 620 24.80 12.60 25.18
C THR A 620 24.55 12.92 23.72
N LYS A 621 25.61 13.10 22.91
CA LYS A 621 25.50 13.62 21.54
C LYS A 621 25.57 12.56 20.45
N TRP A 622 26.40 11.52 20.64
CA TRP A 622 26.62 10.49 19.64
C TRP A 622 25.92 9.19 19.99
N GLU A 623 25.22 8.64 19.05
CA GLU A 623 24.66 7.28 19.07
C GLU A 623 25.12 6.54 17.82
N PHE A 624 25.70 5.36 18.00
CA PHE A 624 26.08 4.44 16.93
C PHE A 624 25.36 3.11 17.12
N LEU A 625 24.87 2.52 16.03
CA LEU A 625 24.37 1.15 15.98
C LEU A 625 24.98 0.47 14.77
N GLY A 626 25.82 -0.53 14.99
CA GLY A 626 26.45 -1.26 13.92
C GLY A 626 26.47 -2.76 14.17
N GLY A 627 26.55 -3.55 13.11
CA GLY A 627 26.61 -5.00 13.19
C GLY A 627 26.60 -5.68 11.84
N LEU A 628 26.51 -7.00 11.90
CA LEU A 628 26.46 -7.89 10.74
C LEU A 628 25.29 -8.84 10.88
N ARG A 629 24.57 -9.03 9.81
CA ARG A 629 23.58 -10.08 9.63
C ARG A 629 24.06 -11.02 8.53
N THR A 630 23.83 -12.33 8.70
CA THR A 630 24.00 -13.32 7.63
C THR A 630 22.68 -14.01 7.39
N GLU A 631 22.37 -14.26 6.12
CA GLU A 631 21.18 -14.98 5.68
C GLU A 631 21.59 -16.11 4.74
N ASN A 632 21.19 -17.33 5.04
CA ASN A 632 21.30 -18.50 4.17
C ASN A 632 19.94 -18.79 3.58
N THR A 633 19.84 -18.75 2.26
CA THR A 633 18.60 -18.98 1.50
C THR A 633 18.73 -20.27 0.71
N HIS A 634 17.78 -21.17 0.91
CA HIS A 634 17.58 -22.39 0.14
C HIS A 634 16.20 -22.35 -0.50
N GLN A 635 16.12 -22.50 -1.82
CA GLN A 635 14.89 -22.48 -2.60
C GLN A 635 14.88 -23.71 -3.51
N ASP A 636 13.76 -24.42 -3.57
CA ASP A 636 13.50 -25.47 -4.54
C ASP A 636 12.09 -25.32 -5.12
N TYR A 637 11.95 -25.64 -6.39
CA TYR A 637 10.65 -25.68 -7.03
C TYR A 637 10.52 -26.78 -8.05
N LEU A 638 9.29 -27.19 -8.27
CA LEU A 638 8.88 -28.13 -9.32
C LEU A 638 7.62 -27.60 -10.01
N SER A 639 7.66 -27.47 -11.32
CA SER A 639 6.50 -27.07 -12.13
C SER A 639 5.95 -28.24 -12.96
N SER A 640 4.75 -28.10 -13.48
CA SER A 640 4.12 -29.06 -14.39
C SER A 640 4.66 -29.01 -15.82
N LEU A 641 5.62 -28.14 -16.12
CA LEU A 641 6.24 -28.04 -17.45
C LEU A 641 6.83 -29.37 -17.92
N SER A 642 6.91 -29.57 -19.24
CA SER A 642 7.56 -30.73 -19.83
C SER A 642 9.01 -30.84 -19.36
N SER A 643 9.50 -32.06 -19.19
CA SER A 643 10.90 -32.30 -18.84
C SER A 643 11.90 -31.82 -19.89
N ALA A 644 11.44 -31.55 -21.10
CA ALA A 644 12.25 -30.98 -22.17
C ALA A 644 12.50 -29.47 -22.00
N ILE A 645 11.73 -28.79 -21.14
CA ILE A 645 11.88 -27.35 -20.90
C ILE A 645 12.90 -27.13 -19.80
N ALA A 646 13.97 -26.42 -20.11
CA ALA A 646 14.97 -25.99 -19.12
C ALA A 646 14.32 -25.09 -18.06
N GLY A 647 14.58 -25.35 -16.77
CA GLY A 647 13.96 -24.61 -15.68
C GLY A 647 12.61 -25.15 -15.24
N LYS A 648 12.20 -26.38 -15.65
CA LYS A 648 11.06 -27.09 -15.05
C LYS A 648 11.16 -27.18 -13.53
N SER A 649 12.37 -27.38 -13.02
CA SER A 649 12.71 -27.44 -11.58
C SER A 649 14.06 -26.81 -11.33
N ALA A 650 14.27 -26.28 -10.16
CA ALA A 650 15.59 -25.79 -9.71
C ALA A 650 15.78 -25.98 -8.21
N ASN A 651 17.07 -25.98 -7.83
CA ASN A 651 17.52 -25.90 -6.45
C ASN A 651 18.55 -24.77 -6.35
N ILE A 652 18.24 -23.73 -5.58
CA ILE A 652 18.99 -22.49 -5.51
C ILE A 652 19.46 -22.29 -4.07
N ASN A 653 20.77 -22.12 -3.88
CA ASN A 653 21.38 -21.91 -2.57
C ASN A 653 22.36 -20.75 -2.61
N TYR A 654 22.27 -19.84 -1.65
CA TYR A 654 23.23 -18.76 -1.49
C TYR A 654 23.26 -18.23 -0.05
N ILE A 655 24.37 -17.57 0.30
CA ILE A 655 24.58 -16.93 1.61
C ILE A 655 24.92 -15.47 1.37
N ASP A 656 24.22 -14.59 2.10
CA ASP A 656 24.45 -13.15 2.08
C ASP A 656 25.03 -12.66 3.40
N PHE A 657 26.01 -11.76 3.29
CA PHE A 657 26.57 -11.01 4.42
C PHE A 657 26.12 -9.55 4.32
N LEU A 658 25.37 -9.09 5.32
CA LEU A 658 24.64 -7.83 5.32
C LEU A 658 25.13 -6.93 6.47
N PRO A 659 26.25 -6.23 6.30
CA PRO A 659 26.73 -5.25 7.26
C PRO A 659 25.80 -4.05 7.33
N SER A 660 25.67 -3.44 8.52
CA SER A 660 24.88 -2.22 8.74
C SER A 660 25.53 -1.35 9.80
N LEU A 661 25.57 -0.04 9.54
CA LEU A 661 26.05 0.98 10.46
C LEU A 661 25.13 2.20 10.42
N GLN A 662 24.59 2.56 11.56
CA GLN A 662 23.79 3.74 11.78
C GLN A 662 24.53 4.68 12.73
N GLY A 663 24.53 5.97 12.46
CA GLY A 663 25.08 6.98 13.33
C GLY A 663 24.15 8.18 13.47
N LYS A 664 24.05 8.71 14.68
CA LYS A 664 23.26 9.91 14.99
C LYS A 664 24.10 10.85 15.84
N TYR A 665 24.21 12.10 15.38
CA TYR A 665 24.78 13.20 16.15
C TYR A 665 23.67 14.18 16.54
N SER A 666 23.45 14.36 17.82
CA SER A 666 22.49 15.32 18.37
C SER A 666 23.20 16.64 18.69
N PHE A 667 22.91 17.70 17.93
CA PHE A 667 23.41 19.06 18.23
C PHE A 667 22.80 19.57 19.54
N ASP A 668 21.50 19.35 19.67
CA ASP A 668 20.67 19.64 20.83
C ASP A 668 19.47 18.67 20.85
N ASP A 669 18.53 18.86 21.75
CA ASP A 669 17.34 17.99 21.89
C ASP A 669 16.40 18.04 20.65
N ARG A 670 16.59 18.99 19.73
CA ARG A 670 15.73 19.22 18.56
C ARG A 670 16.39 18.96 17.22
N LYS A 671 17.71 19.04 17.17
CA LYS A 671 18.46 18.97 15.93
C LYS A 671 19.39 17.78 15.94
N ALA A 672 19.33 17.00 14.88
CA ALA A 672 20.18 15.84 14.69
C ALA A 672 20.68 15.70 13.25
N LEU A 673 21.86 15.10 13.11
CA LEU A 673 22.39 14.60 11.85
C LEU A 673 22.46 13.07 11.95
N ARG A 674 21.88 12.39 10.97
CA ARG A 674 21.95 10.93 10.86
C ARG A 674 22.72 10.53 9.63
N PHE A 675 23.52 9.48 9.74
CA PHE A 675 24.08 8.79 8.60
C PHE A 675 23.80 7.29 8.73
N SER A 676 23.69 6.59 7.60
CA SER A 676 23.59 5.15 7.60
C SER A 676 24.32 4.56 6.39
N TYR A 677 24.88 3.38 6.60
CA TYR A 677 25.30 2.44 5.57
C TYR A 677 24.68 1.09 5.89
N PHE A 678 24.10 0.44 4.88
CA PHE A 678 23.63 -0.93 5.03
C PHE A 678 23.60 -1.65 3.68
N LYS A 679 23.85 -2.95 3.71
CA LYS A 679 23.67 -3.84 2.57
C LYS A 679 22.32 -4.53 2.68
N SER A 680 21.59 -4.61 1.55
CA SER A 680 20.30 -5.27 1.43
C SER A 680 20.25 -6.13 0.19
N ILE A 681 19.24 -6.99 0.07
CA ILE A 681 19.04 -7.90 -1.05
C ILE A 681 17.62 -7.80 -1.58
N TYR A 682 17.42 -8.33 -2.80
CA TYR A 682 16.11 -8.68 -3.32
C TYR A 682 16.17 -10.08 -3.95
N ARG A 683 15.28 -10.95 -3.51
CA ARG A 683 15.12 -12.31 -4.05
C ARG A 683 14.12 -12.28 -5.22
N PRO A 684 14.42 -12.94 -6.37
CA PRO A 684 13.46 -13.06 -7.46
C PRO A 684 12.10 -13.54 -6.98
N ALA A 685 11.04 -13.07 -7.61
CA ALA A 685 9.70 -13.58 -7.33
C ALA A 685 9.59 -15.05 -7.75
N PHE A 686 8.62 -15.77 -7.21
CA PHE A 686 8.48 -17.20 -7.45
C PHE A 686 8.24 -17.51 -8.93
N ALA A 687 7.25 -16.83 -9.53
CA ALA A 687 6.95 -17.00 -10.95
C ALA A 687 8.02 -16.43 -11.88
N ASP A 688 8.88 -15.52 -11.40
CA ASP A 688 9.98 -14.99 -12.19
C ASP A 688 11.02 -16.05 -12.55
N LEU A 689 11.13 -17.10 -11.71
CA LEU A 689 12.08 -18.19 -11.91
C LEU A 689 11.54 -19.32 -12.79
N ILE A 690 10.23 -19.40 -13.02
CA ILE A 690 9.61 -20.54 -13.69
C ILE A 690 9.24 -20.13 -15.13
N PRO A 691 9.78 -20.80 -16.17
CA PRO A 691 9.64 -20.36 -17.57
C PRO A 691 8.31 -20.81 -18.18
N PHE A 692 7.18 -20.52 -17.54
CA PHE A 692 5.85 -20.69 -18.12
C PHE A 692 5.26 -19.34 -18.55
N GLY A 693 4.45 -19.37 -19.60
CA GLY A 693 3.75 -18.20 -20.09
C GLY A 693 2.38 -18.09 -19.43
N GLU A 694 2.11 -16.96 -18.82
CA GLU A 694 0.81 -16.62 -18.25
C GLU A 694 0.34 -15.28 -18.81
N ARG A 695 -0.94 -15.22 -19.22
CA ARG A 695 -1.60 -13.95 -19.49
C ARG A 695 -2.29 -13.54 -18.22
N ASN A 696 -1.93 -12.38 -17.67
CA ASN A 696 -2.68 -11.83 -16.56
C ASN A 696 -4.12 -11.57 -17.00
N SER A 697 -5.05 -12.32 -16.44
CA SER A 697 -6.48 -12.19 -16.70
C SER A 697 -7.06 -10.82 -16.35
N SER A 698 -6.33 -9.97 -15.62
CA SER A 698 -6.76 -8.61 -15.23
C SER A 698 -6.72 -7.55 -16.33
N GLY A 699 -6.30 -7.90 -17.54
CA GLY A 699 -6.28 -6.97 -18.67
C GLY A 699 -4.95 -6.82 -19.37
N ASP A 700 -3.93 -7.56 -18.92
CA ASP A 700 -2.63 -7.53 -19.59
C ASP A 700 -2.74 -8.13 -20.98
N VAL A 701 -2.16 -7.39 -21.87
CA VAL A 701 -2.18 -7.68 -23.29
C VAL A 701 -1.06 -8.63 -23.66
N TYR A 702 -0.03 -8.71 -22.81
CA TYR A 702 1.19 -9.45 -23.09
C TYR A 702 1.32 -10.69 -22.21
N LEU A 703 1.82 -11.75 -22.80
CA LEU A 703 2.25 -12.94 -22.09
C LEU A 703 3.44 -12.58 -21.19
N THR A 704 3.46 -13.04 -19.95
CA THR A 704 4.63 -12.93 -19.06
C THR A 704 5.27 -14.31 -18.91
N ILE A 705 6.59 -14.41 -19.14
CA ILE A 705 7.35 -15.66 -19.07
C ILE A 705 8.47 -15.49 -18.05
N GLY A 706 8.64 -16.46 -17.13
CA GLY A 706 9.74 -16.44 -16.16
C GLY A 706 11.11 -16.78 -16.77
N ASN A 707 12.17 -16.51 -15.99
CA ASN A 707 13.57 -16.73 -16.37
C ASN A 707 14.28 -17.53 -15.24
N PRO A 708 14.59 -18.83 -15.44
CA PRO A 708 15.23 -19.66 -14.44
C PRO A 708 16.70 -19.30 -14.15
N TYR A 709 17.28 -18.40 -14.91
CA TYR A 709 18.68 -17.98 -14.78
C TYR A 709 18.87 -16.69 -13.98
N LEU A 710 17.82 -16.18 -13.36
CA LEU A 710 17.89 -14.95 -12.57
C LEU A 710 18.77 -15.12 -11.32
N ASN A 711 19.64 -14.14 -11.13
CA ASN A 711 20.39 -13.95 -9.89
C ASN A 711 19.64 -13.01 -8.94
N HIS A 712 19.80 -13.18 -7.63
CA HIS A 712 19.29 -12.22 -6.68
C HIS A 712 20.04 -10.89 -6.77
N THR A 713 19.34 -9.79 -6.50
CA THR A 713 19.91 -8.44 -6.49
C THR A 713 20.57 -8.14 -5.15
N THR A 714 21.73 -7.51 -5.12
CA THR A 714 22.35 -6.96 -3.90
C THR A 714 22.51 -5.45 -4.01
N ILE A 715 22.33 -4.73 -2.89
CA ILE A 715 22.29 -3.27 -2.89
C ILE A 715 23.09 -2.74 -1.71
N ASP A 716 24.07 -1.86 -1.99
CA ASP A 716 24.75 -1.05 -1.01
C ASP A 716 24.05 0.30 -0.89
N ASN A 717 23.63 0.68 0.32
CA ASN A 717 22.83 1.86 0.61
C ASN A 717 23.60 2.82 1.51
N LEU A 718 23.60 4.11 1.15
CA LEU A 718 24.16 5.20 1.92
C LEU A 718 23.12 6.29 2.12
N ASP A 719 22.97 6.79 3.35
CA ASP A 719 22.02 7.85 3.69
C ASP A 719 22.68 8.90 4.57
N LEU A 720 22.31 10.16 4.36
CA LEU A 720 22.61 11.29 5.23
C LEU A 720 21.34 12.13 5.41
N ARG A 721 20.98 12.45 6.67
CA ARG A 721 19.75 13.22 6.94
C ARG A 721 19.94 14.18 8.11
N TYR A 722 19.67 15.46 7.87
CA TYR A 722 19.58 16.48 8.88
C TYR A 722 18.12 16.71 9.29
N GLU A 723 17.85 16.77 10.59
CA GLU A 723 16.52 16.83 11.17
C GLU A 723 16.41 17.97 12.17
N ILE A 724 15.28 18.71 12.09
CA ILE A 724 14.87 19.71 13.09
C ILE A 724 13.45 19.36 13.55
N PHE A 725 13.29 19.07 14.83
CA PHE A 725 12.02 18.86 15.49
C PHE A 725 11.64 20.11 16.28
N GLY A 726 10.84 20.99 15.66
CA GLY A 726 10.39 22.26 16.24
C GLY A 726 9.31 22.09 17.30
N LYS A 727 8.70 23.19 17.73
CA LYS A 727 7.61 23.21 18.72
C LYS A 727 6.36 22.54 18.16
N GLY A 728 5.55 21.92 19.04
CA GLY A 728 4.32 21.22 18.65
C GLY A 728 4.57 20.22 17.53
N LEU A 729 3.90 20.37 16.38
CA LEU A 729 4.03 19.52 15.20
C LEU A 729 5.03 20.04 14.16
N ASP A 730 5.71 21.17 14.43
CA ASP A 730 6.69 21.73 13.50
C ASP A 730 7.85 20.75 13.26
N GLN A 731 8.25 20.60 12.00
CA GLN A 731 9.28 19.65 11.60
C GLN A 731 9.94 20.13 10.29
N PHE A 732 11.25 19.94 10.20
CA PHE A 732 12.01 20.18 8.97
C PHE A 732 13.08 19.10 8.85
N MET A 733 13.18 18.47 7.68
CA MET A 733 14.18 17.46 7.41
C MET A 733 14.69 17.61 5.99
N VAL A 734 15.98 17.42 5.81
CA VAL A 734 16.60 17.31 4.49
C VAL A 734 17.54 16.11 4.52
N GLY A 735 17.45 15.28 3.49
CA GLY A 735 18.25 14.06 3.38
C GLY A 735 18.76 13.84 1.97
N ALA A 736 19.87 13.11 1.87
CA ALA A 736 20.42 12.60 0.63
C ALA A 736 20.57 11.08 0.76
N PHE A 737 20.37 10.35 -0.33
CA PHE A 737 20.59 8.92 -0.39
C PHE A 737 21.31 8.52 -1.67
N TYR A 738 22.04 7.40 -1.60
CA TYR A 738 22.70 6.76 -2.72
C TYR A 738 22.60 5.24 -2.58
N LYS A 739 22.25 4.55 -3.67
CA LYS A 739 22.16 3.10 -3.76
C LYS A 739 22.97 2.62 -4.95
N PHE A 740 23.89 1.68 -4.72
CA PHE A 740 24.56 0.93 -5.75
C PHE A 740 23.92 -0.46 -5.85
N ILE A 741 23.38 -0.79 -7.02
CA ILE A 741 22.53 -1.96 -7.26
C ILE A 741 23.27 -2.91 -8.19
N ASN A 742 23.55 -4.12 -7.72
CA ASN A 742 24.10 -5.19 -8.53
C ASN A 742 22.98 -6.13 -8.98
N ASN A 743 22.98 -6.50 -10.25
CA ASN A 743 22.00 -7.38 -10.87
C ASN A 743 20.55 -6.93 -10.63
N PRO A 744 20.17 -5.66 -10.92
CA PRO A 744 18.76 -5.26 -10.86
C PRO A 744 17.91 -6.13 -11.76
N ILE A 745 16.73 -6.54 -11.29
CA ILE A 745 15.76 -7.32 -12.07
C ILE A 745 14.69 -6.37 -12.58
N GLU A 746 14.50 -6.33 -13.89
CA GLU A 746 13.44 -5.57 -14.53
C GLU A 746 12.72 -6.44 -15.57
N TYR A 747 11.46 -6.10 -15.87
CA TYR A 747 10.71 -6.74 -16.93
C TYR A 747 10.91 -5.97 -18.24
N ALA A 748 11.29 -6.69 -19.27
CA ALA A 748 11.41 -6.16 -20.63
C ALA A 748 10.56 -6.97 -21.60
N PHE A 749 10.13 -6.33 -22.67
CA PHE A 749 9.56 -7.04 -23.80
C PHE A 749 10.65 -7.84 -24.52
N GLU A 750 10.43 -9.14 -24.68
CA GLU A 750 11.28 -10.03 -25.44
C GLU A 750 10.44 -10.85 -26.43
N PRO A 751 11.01 -11.28 -27.57
CA PRO A 751 10.32 -12.21 -28.45
C PRO A 751 9.99 -13.50 -27.69
N ASP A 752 8.77 -14.00 -27.87
CA ASP A 752 8.40 -15.32 -27.39
C ASP A 752 8.76 -16.40 -28.43
N ASN A 753 8.66 -17.67 -28.04
CA ASN A 753 8.95 -18.81 -28.92
C ASN A 753 7.88 -19.03 -30.00
N TYR A 754 6.80 -18.24 -30.02
CA TYR A 754 5.63 -18.39 -30.89
C TYR A 754 5.48 -17.22 -31.86
N GLY A 755 6.48 -16.33 -31.95
CA GLY A 755 6.47 -15.18 -32.86
C GLY A 755 5.71 -13.96 -32.34
N GLY A 756 5.38 -13.96 -31.05
CA GLY A 756 4.82 -12.83 -30.31
C GLY A 756 5.85 -12.09 -29.44
N ILE A 757 5.35 -11.20 -28.61
CA ILE A 757 6.12 -10.52 -27.56
C ILE A 757 5.65 -11.02 -26.20
N ALA A 758 6.60 -11.32 -25.31
CA ALA A 758 6.36 -11.58 -23.90
C ALA A 758 7.11 -10.59 -23.02
N LEU A 759 6.56 -10.32 -21.83
CA LEU A 759 7.27 -9.69 -20.73
C LEU A 759 8.12 -10.73 -20.01
N LYS A 760 9.43 -10.50 -19.91
CA LYS A 760 10.36 -11.41 -19.26
C LYS A 760 11.24 -10.67 -18.26
N PRO A 761 11.40 -11.17 -17.02
CA PRO A 761 12.35 -10.62 -16.08
C PRO A 761 13.78 -11.01 -16.46
N ASP A 762 14.70 -10.05 -16.38
CA ASP A 762 16.14 -10.30 -16.59
C ASP A 762 16.99 -9.41 -15.66
N ASN A 763 18.26 -9.80 -15.48
CA ASN A 763 19.27 -9.03 -14.75
C ASN A 763 19.97 -8.05 -15.69
N PHE A 764 19.84 -6.74 -15.42
CA PHE A 764 20.38 -5.67 -16.28
C PHE A 764 21.72 -5.09 -15.76
N GLY A 765 22.68 -5.94 -15.39
CA GLY A 765 24.00 -5.49 -15.00
C GLY A 765 24.03 -4.73 -13.68
N ASN A 766 24.50 -3.50 -13.68
CA ASN A 766 24.56 -2.64 -12.48
C ASN A 766 23.79 -1.35 -12.69
N ALA A 767 23.24 -0.82 -11.61
CA ALA A 767 22.53 0.46 -11.62
C ALA A 767 22.92 1.32 -10.41
N ASN A 768 22.77 2.64 -10.59
CA ASN A 768 22.88 3.62 -9.51
C ASN A 768 21.53 4.30 -9.31
N ASN A 769 21.18 4.59 -8.05
CA ASN A 769 19.98 5.35 -7.72
C ASN A 769 20.31 6.30 -6.55
N TYR A 770 20.15 7.62 -6.75
CA TYR A 770 20.46 8.64 -5.76
C TYR A 770 19.45 9.77 -5.79
N GLY A 771 19.35 10.49 -4.68
CA GLY A 771 18.41 11.60 -4.62
C GLY A 771 18.47 12.42 -3.34
N LEU A 772 17.55 13.39 -3.31
CA LEU A 772 17.38 14.32 -2.20
C LEU A 772 15.93 14.26 -1.71
N GLU A 773 15.74 14.31 -0.40
CA GLU A 773 14.44 14.33 0.26
C GLU A 773 14.33 15.59 1.12
N LEU A 774 13.23 16.34 0.96
CA LEU A 774 12.85 17.48 1.79
C LEU A 774 11.51 17.18 2.45
N VAL A 775 11.41 17.41 3.76
CA VAL A 775 10.14 17.32 4.51
C VAL A 775 10.02 18.57 5.37
N PHE A 776 8.86 19.19 5.33
CA PHE A 776 8.56 20.30 6.22
C PHE A 776 7.11 20.27 6.70
N ARG A 777 6.91 20.74 7.91
CA ARG A 777 5.60 21.01 8.51
C ARG A 777 5.74 22.21 9.43
N LYS A 778 4.83 23.19 9.26
CA LYS A 778 4.84 24.42 10.06
C LYS A 778 3.40 24.86 10.37
N PHE A 779 3.12 25.17 11.63
CA PHE A 779 1.85 25.74 12.05
C PHE A 779 1.99 27.24 12.43
N PHE A 780 0.97 28.00 12.07
CA PHE A 780 0.78 29.43 12.36
C PHE A 780 -0.59 29.55 13.05
N GLY A 781 -0.64 29.37 14.37
CA GLY A 781 -1.91 29.25 15.09
C GLY A 781 -2.66 27.98 14.65
N ASP A 782 -3.92 28.15 14.25
CA ASP A 782 -4.78 27.05 13.77
C ASP A 782 -4.49 26.63 12.32
N PHE A 783 -3.76 27.42 11.54
CA PHE A 783 -3.38 27.10 10.17
C PHE A 783 -2.01 26.47 10.09
N GLY A 784 -1.86 25.49 9.22
CA GLY A 784 -0.61 24.80 8.98
C GLY A 784 -0.33 24.56 7.52
N VAL A 785 0.95 24.45 7.18
CA VAL A 785 1.43 23.96 5.89
C VAL A 785 2.30 22.74 6.14
N SER A 786 2.13 21.73 5.32
CA SER A 786 2.96 20.52 5.34
C SER A 786 3.31 20.13 3.92
N GLY A 787 4.54 19.70 3.71
CA GLY A 787 4.93 19.22 2.41
C GLY A 787 6.16 18.34 2.46
N ASN A 788 6.34 17.60 1.39
CA ASN A 788 7.57 16.89 1.11
C ASN A 788 7.88 16.95 -0.39
N TYR A 789 9.14 16.90 -0.71
CA TYR A 789 9.63 16.82 -2.07
C TYR A 789 10.77 15.83 -2.13
N THR A 790 10.78 14.99 -3.15
CA THR A 790 11.84 14.04 -3.40
C THR A 790 12.29 14.14 -4.85
N TYR A 791 13.56 14.41 -5.03
CA TYR A 791 14.25 14.28 -6.30
C TYR A 791 14.99 12.94 -6.31
N THR A 792 14.80 12.15 -7.36
CA THR A 792 15.47 10.85 -7.55
C THR A 792 16.01 10.77 -8.95
N ASN A 793 17.26 10.41 -9.09
CA ASN A 793 17.87 10.08 -10.38
C ASN A 793 18.47 8.68 -10.31
N SER A 794 18.21 7.88 -11.33
CA SER A 794 18.84 6.57 -11.47
C SER A 794 19.38 6.36 -12.87
N GLU A 795 20.37 5.48 -13.00
CA GLU A 795 20.98 5.14 -14.26
C GLU A 795 21.23 3.63 -14.31
N ILE A 796 20.71 2.99 -15.35
CA ILE A 796 20.96 1.60 -15.71
C ILE A 796 21.40 1.52 -17.16
N ASN A 797 22.36 0.64 -17.47
CA ASN A 797 22.74 0.33 -18.83
C ASN A 797 21.80 -0.77 -19.35
N ALA A 798 20.88 -0.38 -20.25
CA ALA A 798 19.95 -1.30 -20.86
C ALA A 798 20.44 -1.74 -22.25
N ARG A 799 20.19 -3.01 -22.58
CA ARG A 799 20.36 -3.54 -23.92
C ARG A 799 19.01 -3.48 -24.63
N ASN A 800 18.95 -2.77 -25.78
CA ASN A 800 17.79 -2.69 -26.63
C ASN A 800 18.19 -3.09 -28.06
N TYR A 801 17.20 -3.40 -28.89
CA TYR A 801 17.39 -3.65 -30.30
C TYR A 801 17.01 -2.42 -31.11
N PHE A 802 17.64 -2.30 -32.28
CA PHE A 802 17.33 -1.30 -33.29
C PHE A 802 17.18 -2.00 -34.62
N TYR A 803 16.01 -1.88 -35.29
CA TYR A 803 15.67 -2.52 -36.52
C TYR A 803 15.63 -1.49 -37.62
N TYR A 804 16.45 -1.67 -38.67
CA TYR A 804 16.63 -0.65 -39.73
C TYR A 804 16.87 -1.26 -41.09
N ILE A 805 16.69 -0.42 -42.14
CA ILE A 805 17.03 -0.77 -43.54
C ILE A 805 18.50 -0.46 -43.76
N GLN A 806 19.24 -1.46 -44.21
CA GLN A 806 20.64 -1.31 -44.59
C GLN A 806 20.75 -0.56 -45.93
N SER A 807 21.88 0.10 -46.14
CA SER A 807 22.20 0.74 -47.44
C SER A 807 22.22 -0.22 -48.63
N SER A 808 22.35 -1.54 -48.39
CA SER A 808 22.25 -2.62 -49.37
C SER A 808 20.82 -3.01 -49.76
N GLY A 809 19.80 -2.38 -49.09
CA GLY A 809 18.37 -2.66 -49.32
C GLY A 809 17.79 -3.80 -48.47
N GLY A 810 18.59 -4.48 -47.65
CA GLY A 810 18.12 -5.47 -46.66
C GLY A 810 17.80 -4.85 -45.33
N THR A 811 17.13 -5.61 -44.44
CA THR A 811 16.90 -5.19 -43.04
C THR A 811 17.88 -5.84 -42.09
N ALA A 812 18.23 -5.16 -41.01
CA ALA A 812 19.14 -5.66 -39.99
C ALA A 812 18.68 -5.25 -38.60
N TYR A 813 19.06 -6.06 -37.62
CA TYR A 813 18.97 -5.73 -36.19
C TYR A 813 20.36 -5.38 -35.69
N ASP A 814 20.44 -4.30 -34.92
CA ASP A 814 21.64 -3.91 -34.18
C ASP A 814 21.33 -3.86 -32.69
N THR A 815 22.28 -4.28 -31.86
CA THR A 815 22.15 -4.22 -30.42
C THR A 815 22.74 -2.91 -29.92
N VAL A 816 21.90 -2.08 -29.31
CA VAL A 816 22.31 -0.78 -28.75
C VAL A 816 22.25 -0.79 -27.25
N HIS A 817 23.27 -0.23 -26.63
CA HIS A 817 23.31 0.01 -25.19
C HIS A 817 22.94 1.47 -24.94
N ASN A 818 21.93 1.70 -24.12
CA ASN A 818 21.51 3.04 -23.72
C ASN A 818 21.37 3.16 -22.22
N LYS A 819 21.61 4.36 -21.71
CA LYS A 819 21.39 4.71 -20.32
C LYS A 819 19.97 5.21 -20.16
N ARG A 820 19.24 4.68 -19.19
CA ARG A 820 17.88 5.10 -18.86
C ARG A 820 17.65 5.05 -17.34
N PRO A 821 16.61 5.70 -16.82
CA PRO A 821 16.17 5.51 -15.44
C PRO A 821 15.72 4.05 -15.20
N LEU A 822 15.73 3.64 -13.92
CA LEU A 822 15.12 2.38 -13.49
C LEU A 822 13.62 2.40 -13.75
N GLN A 823 13.05 1.24 -14.04
CA GLN A 823 11.61 1.03 -14.17
C GLN A 823 10.90 1.45 -12.87
N GLY A 824 9.76 2.14 -12.97
CA GLY A 824 8.98 2.62 -11.84
C GLY A 824 9.50 3.92 -11.19
N GLN A 825 10.69 4.42 -11.56
CA GLN A 825 11.27 5.61 -10.94
C GLN A 825 10.71 6.90 -11.53
N SER A 826 10.08 7.73 -10.68
CA SER A 826 9.77 9.13 -10.97
C SER A 826 10.90 10.03 -10.50
N ALA A 827 11.37 10.94 -11.36
CA ALA A 827 12.44 11.87 -10.99
C ALA A 827 11.99 12.88 -9.92
N ASN A 828 10.73 13.26 -9.90
CA ASN A 828 10.19 14.26 -8.98
C ASN A 828 8.89 13.76 -8.37
N ILE A 829 8.80 13.75 -7.05
CA ILE A 829 7.59 13.45 -6.28
C ILE A 829 7.41 14.58 -5.27
N ALA A 830 6.21 15.16 -5.20
CA ALA A 830 5.91 16.23 -4.27
C ALA A 830 4.53 16.05 -3.65
N ASN A 831 4.42 16.35 -2.37
CA ASN A 831 3.16 16.46 -1.65
C ASN A 831 3.12 17.82 -0.97
N PHE A 832 1.98 18.49 -1.06
CA PHE A 832 1.74 19.76 -0.39
C PHE A 832 0.34 19.75 0.22
N SER A 833 0.23 20.15 1.48
CA SER A 833 -1.06 20.20 2.18
C SER A 833 -1.23 21.52 2.93
N LEU A 834 -2.39 22.12 2.76
CA LEU A 834 -2.90 23.17 3.62
C LEU A 834 -3.73 22.51 4.72
N LEU A 835 -3.41 22.84 5.96
CA LEU A 835 -4.02 22.26 7.14
C LEU A 835 -4.74 23.34 7.94
N TYR A 836 -5.90 23.02 8.45
CA TYR A 836 -6.59 23.80 9.48
C TYR A 836 -6.86 22.86 10.65
N LYS A 837 -6.40 23.22 11.84
CA LYS A 837 -6.58 22.42 13.06
C LYS A 837 -6.90 23.35 14.24
N SER A 838 -8.17 23.40 14.63
CA SER A 838 -8.63 24.31 15.67
C SER A 838 -9.27 23.58 16.84
N THR A 839 -8.67 23.75 18.01
CA THR A 839 -9.23 23.23 19.27
C THR A 839 -10.48 23.99 19.74
N LYS A 840 -10.65 25.26 19.30
CA LYS A 840 -11.84 26.08 19.62
C LYS A 840 -13.07 25.64 18.85
N THR A 841 -12.95 25.52 17.54
CA THR A 841 -14.04 25.13 16.64
C THR A 841 -14.20 23.63 16.56
N LYS A 842 -13.18 22.86 17.03
CA LYS A 842 -13.08 21.41 16.93
C LYS A 842 -13.20 20.94 15.45
N ILE A 843 -12.64 21.71 14.55
CA ILE A 843 -12.60 21.42 13.13
C ILE A 843 -11.14 21.15 12.75
N ASP A 844 -10.93 20.02 12.07
CA ASP A 844 -9.70 19.72 11.36
C ASP A 844 -10.05 19.61 9.86
N ALA A 845 -9.27 20.25 9.01
CA ALA A 845 -9.43 20.18 7.55
C ALA A 845 -8.08 20.11 6.86
N GLN A 846 -8.06 19.48 5.71
CA GLN A 846 -6.90 19.34 4.87
C GLN A 846 -7.27 19.48 3.39
N LEU A 847 -6.54 20.31 2.65
CA LEU A 847 -6.51 20.32 1.20
C LEU A 847 -5.12 19.82 0.79
N ALA A 848 -5.05 18.71 0.07
CA ALA A 848 -3.80 18.02 -0.24
C ALA A 848 -3.61 17.88 -1.74
N LEU A 849 -2.45 18.31 -2.23
CA LEU A 849 -1.99 18.16 -3.61
C LEU A 849 -0.86 17.14 -3.63
N VAL A 850 -0.98 16.16 -4.54
CA VAL A 850 0.04 15.12 -4.78
C VAL A 850 0.49 15.21 -6.22
N TYR A 851 1.78 15.42 -6.44
CA TYR A 851 2.43 15.38 -7.75
C TYR A 851 3.33 14.16 -7.84
N THR A 852 3.15 13.37 -8.90
CA THR A 852 4.05 12.27 -9.28
C THR A 852 4.58 12.53 -10.68
N GLY A 853 5.88 12.65 -10.83
CA GLY A 853 6.54 12.85 -12.12
C GLY A 853 6.45 11.62 -13.01
N SER A 854 6.70 11.80 -14.31
CA SER A 854 6.69 10.69 -15.28
C SER A 854 7.72 9.62 -14.94
N ARG A 855 7.38 8.34 -15.23
CA ARG A 855 8.23 7.17 -14.97
C ARG A 855 8.06 6.11 -16.05
N ILE A 856 9.07 5.28 -16.26
CA ILE A 856 8.93 4.11 -17.13
C ILE A 856 7.99 3.11 -16.45
N ASN A 857 6.89 2.81 -17.10
CA ASN A 857 5.96 1.75 -16.70
C ASN A 857 6.47 0.39 -17.22
N THR A 858 6.74 0.31 -18.55
CA THR A 858 7.19 -0.93 -19.18
C THR A 858 8.35 -0.62 -20.13
N VAL A 859 9.39 -1.43 -20.03
CA VAL A 859 10.59 -1.32 -20.88
C VAL A 859 10.33 -1.99 -22.22
N SER A 860 10.60 -1.28 -23.31
CA SER A 860 10.49 -1.84 -24.66
C SER A 860 11.72 -2.63 -25.05
N LEU A 861 11.51 -3.65 -25.89
CA LEU A 861 12.56 -4.35 -26.63
C LEU A 861 13.35 -3.38 -27.54
N TYR A 862 12.65 -2.42 -28.16
CA TYR A 862 13.22 -1.47 -29.12
C TYR A 862 13.58 -0.14 -28.46
N LYS A 863 14.74 0.40 -28.84
CA LYS A 863 15.23 1.69 -28.36
C LYS A 863 14.21 2.81 -28.57
N GLY A 864 13.88 3.53 -27.47
CA GLY A 864 13.02 4.71 -27.50
C GLY A 864 11.53 4.43 -27.56
N LEU A 865 11.09 3.16 -27.40
CA LEU A 865 9.68 2.76 -27.40
C LEU A 865 9.18 2.36 -26.00
N ASP A 866 9.90 2.71 -24.94
CA ASP A 866 9.44 2.48 -23.58
C ASP A 866 8.08 3.15 -23.33
N ASN A 867 7.20 2.45 -22.63
CA ASN A 867 5.95 3.03 -22.14
C ASN A 867 6.20 3.82 -20.87
N TRP A 868 5.89 5.10 -20.90
CA TRP A 868 6.03 5.99 -19.78
C TRP A 868 4.66 6.33 -19.18
N GLU A 869 4.52 6.17 -17.87
CA GLU A 869 3.43 6.79 -17.15
C GLU A 869 3.65 8.31 -17.14
N LYS A 870 2.68 9.07 -17.61
CA LYS A 870 2.71 10.54 -17.65
C LYS A 870 2.62 11.10 -16.22
N SER A 871 3.22 12.26 -15.99
CA SER A 871 3.10 12.93 -14.69
C SER A 871 1.66 13.22 -14.31
N THR A 872 1.33 13.05 -13.03
CA THR A 872 -0.02 13.26 -12.49
C THR A 872 -0.02 14.29 -11.37
N VAL A 873 -1.12 15.05 -11.29
CA VAL A 873 -1.42 15.96 -10.18
C VAL A 873 -2.79 15.59 -9.62
N ASN A 874 -2.85 15.16 -8.38
CA ASN A 874 -4.11 14.85 -7.69
C ASN A 874 -4.38 15.90 -6.61
N LEU A 875 -5.61 16.36 -6.51
CA LEU A 875 -6.07 17.28 -5.47
C LEU A 875 -7.19 16.60 -4.69
N ASP A 876 -7.00 16.52 -3.37
CA ASP A 876 -7.92 15.86 -2.46
C ASP A 876 -8.29 16.80 -1.32
N PHE A 877 -9.51 16.66 -0.79
CA PHE A 877 -10.01 17.44 0.33
C PHE A 877 -10.58 16.53 1.41
N SER A 878 -10.32 16.86 2.66
CA SER A 878 -10.98 16.24 3.80
C SER A 878 -11.24 17.24 4.91
N ALA A 879 -12.33 17.07 5.61
CA ALA A 879 -12.66 17.87 6.80
C ALA A 879 -13.42 16.99 7.81
N GLN A 880 -13.19 17.28 9.08
CA GLN A 880 -13.95 16.66 10.18
C GLN A 880 -14.27 17.69 11.26
N LYS A 881 -15.40 17.48 11.92
CA LYS A 881 -15.83 18.28 13.07
C LYS A 881 -16.22 17.37 14.21
N GLU A 882 -15.67 17.66 15.39
CA GLU A 882 -16.02 16.98 16.63
C GLU A 882 -17.21 17.69 17.30
N PHE A 883 -18.24 16.92 17.63
CA PHE A 883 -19.41 17.34 18.40
C PHE A 883 -19.38 16.69 19.80
N GLY A 884 -19.39 17.52 20.83
CA GLY A 884 -19.21 17.04 22.20
C GLY A 884 -17.83 16.42 22.40
N LYS A 885 -17.78 15.22 22.99
CA LYS A 885 -16.54 14.45 23.26
C LYS A 885 -16.46 13.14 22.47
N HIS A 886 -17.55 12.74 21.84
CA HIS A 886 -17.71 11.37 21.36
C HIS A 886 -18.04 11.28 19.89
N TYR A 887 -18.54 12.32 19.25
CA TYR A 887 -19.03 12.26 17.87
C TYR A 887 -18.16 13.09 16.94
N ILE A 888 -17.77 12.52 15.81
CA ILE A 888 -17.01 13.21 14.77
C ILE A 888 -17.76 13.00 13.45
N PHE A 889 -18.17 14.08 12.81
CA PHE A 889 -18.65 14.06 11.42
C PHE A 889 -17.49 14.35 10.48
N TYR A 890 -17.41 13.65 9.35
CA TYR A 890 -16.36 13.89 8.35
C TYR A 890 -16.91 13.88 6.92
N VAL A 891 -16.19 14.62 6.06
CA VAL A 891 -16.38 14.69 4.61
C VAL A 891 -15.03 14.48 3.94
N LYS A 892 -14.98 13.71 2.85
CA LYS A 892 -13.78 13.44 2.05
C LYS A 892 -14.11 13.51 0.56
N VAL A 893 -13.26 14.13 -0.23
CA VAL A 893 -13.36 14.22 -1.69
C VAL A 893 -11.99 13.88 -2.28
N ASN A 894 -11.94 12.89 -3.14
CA ASN A 894 -10.71 12.42 -3.78
C ASN A 894 -10.73 12.72 -5.27
N ASN A 895 -9.58 13.00 -5.84
CA ASN A 895 -9.36 13.28 -7.27
C ASN A 895 -10.25 14.42 -7.81
N ILE A 896 -10.27 15.57 -7.14
CA ILE A 896 -11.09 16.74 -7.50
C ILE A 896 -10.78 17.21 -8.92
N LEU A 897 -9.53 17.06 -9.38
CA LEU A 897 -9.09 17.50 -10.71
C LEU A 897 -9.44 16.51 -11.82
N ASN A 898 -10.02 15.36 -11.49
CA ASN A 898 -10.31 14.32 -12.48
C ASN A 898 -9.10 13.90 -13.32
N THR A 899 -7.93 13.82 -12.67
CA THR A 899 -6.67 13.52 -13.35
C THR A 899 -6.72 12.10 -13.93
N PRO A 900 -6.56 11.93 -15.26
CA PRO A 900 -6.50 10.61 -15.89
C PRO A 900 -5.15 9.94 -15.63
N PHE A 901 -5.13 8.62 -15.72
CA PHE A 901 -3.91 7.84 -15.90
C PHE A 901 -3.59 7.76 -17.40
N GLN A 902 -2.32 7.94 -17.76
CA GLN A 902 -1.88 7.89 -19.15
C GLN A 902 -0.55 7.17 -19.29
N LEU A 903 -0.47 6.24 -20.25
CA LEU A 903 0.79 5.73 -20.78
C LEU A 903 1.09 6.41 -22.09
N ILE A 904 2.35 6.81 -22.28
CA ILE A 904 2.84 7.51 -23.46
C ILE A 904 4.16 6.91 -23.93
N ILE A 905 4.42 6.96 -25.25
CA ILE A 905 5.75 6.83 -25.81
C ILE A 905 6.29 8.24 -26.07
N LYS A 906 7.48 8.56 -25.55
CA LYS A 906 8.11 9.87 -25.69
C LYS A 906 8.72 10.07 -27.08
N GLN A 907 7.86 10.04 -28.07
CA GLN A 907 8.20 10.33 -29.46
C GLN A 907 7.21 11.34 -30.04
N HIS A 908 7.72 12.21 -30.92
CA HIS A 908 6.90 13.20 -31.58
C HIS A 908 5.84 12.53 -32.46
N ASN A 909 4.58 12.98 -32.34
CA ASN A 909 3.44 12.52 -33.12
C ASN A 909 3.20 13.51 -34.26
N ASN A 910 3.84 13.27 -35.40
CA ASN A 910 3.80 14.14 -36.59
C ASN A 910 2.41 14.26 -37.21
N THR A 911 1.52 13.31 -36.95
CA THR A 911 0.17 13.28 -37.50
C THR A 911 -0.89 13.81 -36.53
N TYR A 912 -0.47 14.36 -35.37
CA TYR A 912 -1.39 14.97 -34.43
C TYR A 912 -2.25 16.03 -35.14
N ASN A 913 -3.57 15.96 -34.95
CA ASN A 913 -4.60 16.76 -35.65
C ASN A 913 -4.75 16.49 -37.15
N SER A 914 -4.10 15.49 -37.74
CA SER A 914 -4.36 15.06 -39.11
C SER A 914 -5.52 14.02 -39.18
N LYS A 915 -6.03 13.80 -40.38
CA LYS A 915 -7.04 12.74 -40.64
C LYS A 915 -6.49 11.32 -40.46
N THR A 916 -5.17 11.18 -40.51
CA THR A 916 -4.46 9.90 -40.33
C THR A 916 -3.93 9.70 -38.93
N ASN A 917 -4.33 10.57 -37.98
CA ASN A 917 -3.92 10.45 -36.60
C ASN A 917 -4.58 9.23 -35.94
N LEU A 918 -3.81 8.56 -35.06
CA LEU A 918 -4.36 7.57 -34.14
C LEU A 918 -5.42 8.19 -33.21
N PRO A 919 -6.43 7.44 -32.81
CA PRO A 919 -7.48 7.95 -31.92
C PRO A 919 -6.91 8.33 -30.52
N PHE A 920 -7.65 9.15 -29.80
CA PHE A 920 -7.41 9.65 -28.41
C PHE A 920 -6.01 10.25 -28.18
N GLN A 921 -5.35 10.75 -29.22
CA GLN A 921 -4.10 11.50 -29.07
C GLN A 921 -4.35 12.90 -28.49
N GLU A 922 -3.48 13.33 -27.56
CA GLU A 922 -3.63 14.62 -26.86
C GLU A 922 -2.52 15.63 -27.15
N SER A 923 -1.41 15.21 -27.75
CA SER A 923 -0.25 16.06 -27.98
C SER A 923 0.54 15.64 -29.21
N SER A 924 1.23 16.60 -29.82
CA SER A 924 2.27 16.34 -30.85
C SER A 924 3.59 15.83 -30.24
N ASP A 925 3.82 16.04 -28.93
CA ASP A 925 5.11 15.78 -28.29
C ASP A 925 5.30 14.32 -27.87
N TYR A 926 4.22 13.54 -27.85
CA TYR A 926 4.23 12.13 -27.48
C TYR A 926 3.08 11.37 -28.13
N VAL A 927 3.22 10.05 -28.19
CA VAL A 927 2.15 9.14 -28.62
C VAL A 927 1.47 8.59 -27.36
N THR A 928 0.16 8.81 -27.23
CA THR A 928 -0.63 8.23 -26.15
C THR A 928 -0.92 6.77 -26.46
N VAL A 929 -0.54 5.87 -25.56
CA VAL A 929 -0.74 4.41 -25.65
C VAL A 929 -1.93 3.96 -24.83
N GLU A 930 -2.13 4.58 -23.66
CA GLU A 930 -3.23 4.27 -22.75
C GLU A 930 -3.79 5.55 -22.13
N TYR A 931 -5.09 5.58 -21.99
CA TYR A 931 -5.82 6.72 -21.40
C TYR A 931 -6.98 6.21 -20.55
N ASP A 932 -6.84 6.31 -19.20
CA ASP A 932 -7.83 5.84 -18.24
C ASP A 932 -8.44 6.98 -17.46
N LYS A 933 -9.75 7.01 -17.36
CA LYS A 933 -10.51 8.01 -16.63
C LYS A 933 -11.32 7.38 -15.50
N PHE A 934 -11.08 7.83 -14.26
CA PHE A 934 -11.66 7.28 -13.02
C PHE A 934 -12.71 8.17 -12.37
N ASP A 935 -12.70 9.47 -12.64
CA ASP A 935 -13.51 10.53 -12.05
C ASP A 935 -13.30 10.70 -10.51
N ALA A 936 -13.93 11.75 -9.96
CA ALA A 936 -13.84 12.04 -8.52
C ALA A 936 -14.70 11.08 -7.68
N SER A 937 -14.38 10.99 -6.40
CA SER A 937 -15.19 10.23 -5.43
C SER A 937 -15.46 11.04 -4.17
N TYR A 938 -16.66 10.89 -3.63
CA TYR A 938 -17.16 11.62 -2.47
C TYR A 938 -17.51 10.65 -1.36
N SER A 939 -17.22 11.03 -0.11
CA SER A 939 -17.64 10.24 1.05
C SER A 939 -17.95 11.13 2.25
N ILE A 940 -18.91 10.69 3.06
CA ILE A 940 -19.32 11.32 4.31
C ILE A 940 -19.51 10.23 5.37
N GLY A 941 -19.35 10.60 6.62
CA GLY A 941 -19.59 9.62 7.70
C GLY A 941 -19.48 10.19 9.10
N PHE A 942 -19.72 9.29 10.04
CA PHE A 942 -19.64 9.57 11.47
C PHE A 942 -18.73 8.59 12.17
N ARG A 943 -17.93 9.09 13.09
CA ARG A 943 -17.14 8.29 14.03
C ARG A 943 -17.65 8.55 15.44
N PHE A 944 -17.74 7.49 16.20
CA PHE A 944 -18.04 7.51 17.62
C PHE A 944 -16.83 7.04 18.40
N LYS A 945 -16.45 7.75 19.46
CA LYS A 945 -15.33 7.42 20.36
C LYS A 945 -15.77 7.56 21.82
N PHE A 946 -15.63 6.47 22.55
CA PHE A 946 -15.94 6.40 23.97
C PHE A 946 -14.71 6.06 24.82
#